data_29c516c2632a492f13fa30cb8fa7e441
#
_entry.id   29c516c2632a492f13fa30cb8fa7e441
#
_cell.length_a   1.000
_cell.length_b   1.000
_cell.length_c   1.000
_cell.angle_alpha   90.00
_cell.angle_beta   90.00
_cell.angle_gamma   90.00
#
_symmetry.space_group_name_H-M   'P 1'
#
loop_
_entity.id
_entity.type
_entity.pdbx_description
1 polymer ?
#
loop_
_entity_poly.entity_id
_entity_poly.type
_entity_poly.pdbx_seq_one_letter_code
_entity_poly.pdbx_strand_id
1 'polypeptide(L)'
;MTQFDTPEYLAKVDAWWRAANYISVAQMYLKDNPLLRRPIQKEDVKLHPIGHWGTIAGQNFIYAHLNRAINKYDLDMFYIEGPGHGGQVMVSNSYLDGSYTELYPQITQDEAGFKQLCKIFSFPGGIASHAAPETPGSIHEGGELGYSLSHATGAILDNPNVIAAAVIGDGEAETGPLAAGWFSNTFINPVNDGAVLPILYLNGGKIHNPTILARRTDEELTQFFNGLGWDPIFVEGTDPKEVHPLMAAKLDEAIEKIQAIQKEARAKSAEEATMPHWPVLVVRTPKGWTGPKEWNHEPIEGGFRAHQVPIPVSGEAMEHIDALVDWLKSYRPEELFDENGKLVEEIAAISPKGPRRMSMNPITNAGVVKPMEITDWTKHAIDTSKPGAIQKQDMIEFGRFAADLVKANPDNFRIFGPDETKSNRLNEVFKATNRQWVGRRDESYDEWISPVGRVIDSQLSEHQAEGFLEGYVLTGRHGFFASYESFLRVVDSMITQHFKWLRKAKTHAPWRKNYPSLNLIATSTVFQQDHNGYTHQDPGLLTHLAEKKPEFVREYLPADTNSLMAVMAEALSSEDKINLIVSSKHPRPQFYSVEEAKELVSEGYKVIDWASTVKEGEEPDVVIAAAGTEPNLEALAGISILHKQFPELKIRFINVVDILKLRSPKVDPRGLSDEEFDKLFTADKPVVFCFHGYEGMIRDLFFDRHNHNVHIHGYRENGDITTPFDMRVLSEMDRFHVAKDAAVAVYGDKASEFAAKMDETVEFHHSYIREHGEDIPEVVNWQWENVNK
;
A
#
# COMPACT_ATOMS: atom_id res chain seq x y z
N MET A 1 -0.64 -38.82 21.50
CA MET A 1 -1.89 -38.24 20.96
C MET A 1 -2.48 -37.30 22.05
N THR A 2 -2.68 -36.07 21.75
CA THR A 2 -3.39 -35.12 22.62
C THR A 2 -4.90 -35.23 22.38
N GLN A 3 -5.72 -34.58 23.22
CA GLN A 3 -7.17 -34.54 22.99
C GLN A 3 -7.54 -33.96 21.60
N PHE A 4 -6.69 -33.06 21.06
CA PHE A 4 -6.90 -32.38 19.76
C PHE A 4 -6.68 -33.28 18.53
N ASP A 5 -6.15 -34.48 18.72
CA ASP A 5 -5.81 -35.43 17.66
C ASP A 5 -6.75 -36.64 17.65
N THR A 6 -7.71 -36.67 18.59
CA THR A 6 -8.66 -37.80 18.68
C THR A 6 -9.69 -37.76 17.57
N PRO A 7 -10.22 -38.91 17.13
CA PRO A 7 -11.28 -38.97 16.14
C PRO A 7 -12.53 -38.12 16.52
N GLU A 8 -12.87 -38.09 17.82
CA GLU A 8 -13.98 -37.28 18.33
C GLU A 8 -13.73 -35.77 18.18
N TYR A 9 -12.50 -35.31 18.42
CA TYR A 9 -12.16 -33.90 18.22
C TYR A 9 -12.16 -33.56 16.73
N LEU A 10 -11.56 -34.40 15.91
CA LEU A 10 -11.54 -34.20 14.44
C LEU A 10 -12.93 -34.22 13.82
N ALA A 11 -13.88 -35.01 14.39
CA ALA A 11 -15.28 -34.95 13.97
C ALA A 11 -15.94 -33.59 14.27
N LYS A 12 -15.51 -32.89 15.35
CA LYS A 12 -15.94 -31.51 15.63
C LYS A 12 -15.29 -30.50 14.67
N VAL A 13 -14.04 -30.70 14.27
CA VAL A 13 -13.36 -29.90 13.24
C VAL A 13 -14.08 -30.04 11.89
N ASP A 14 -14.49 -31.28 11.50
CA ASP A 14 -15.33 -31.53 10.34
C ASP A 14 -16.68 -30.81 10.44
N ALA A 15 -17.33 -30.88 11.59
CA ALA A 15 -18.60 -30.18 11.82
C ALA A 15 -18.47 -28.66 11.70
N TRP A 16 -17.38 -28.06 12.25
CA TRP A 16 -17.09 -26.64 12.04
C TRP A 16 -16.91 -26.30 10.56
N TRP A 17 -16.10 -27.07 9.84
CA TRP A 17 -15.90 -26.90 8.40
C TRP A 17 -17.22 -27.01 7.61
N ARG A 18 -18.08 -27.97 7.92
CA ARG A 18 -19.42 -28.09 7.30
C ARG A 18 -20.29 -26.87 7.62
N ALA A 19 -20.24 -26.35 8.84
CA ALA A 19 -20.98 -25.17 9.24
C ALA A 19 -20.52 -23.92 8.48
N ALA A 20 -19.20 -23.72 8.34
CA ALA A 20 -18.63 -22.62 7.57
C ALA A 20 -19.01 -22.71 6.08
N ASN A 21 -18.96 -23.93 5.49
CA ASN A 21 -19.38 -24.17 4.11
C ASN A 21 -20.87 -23.89 3.93
N TYR A 22 -21.72 -24.37 4.85
CA TYR A 22 -23.14 -24.12 4.83
C TYR A 22 -23.49 -22.64 4.83
N ILE A 23 -22.89 -21.88 5.74
CA ILE A 23 -23.05 -20.40 5.82
C ILE A 23 -22.59 -19.75 4.53
N SER A 24 -21.45 -20.18 3.97
CA SER A 24 -20.92 -19.63 2.73
C SER A 24 -21.85 -19.85 1.53
N VAL A 25 -22.46 -21.03 1.41
CA VAL A 25 -23.45 -21.29 0.36
C VAL A 25 -24.73 -20.48 0.59
N ALA A 26 -25.23 -20.42 1.84
CA ALA A 26 -26.41 -19.62 2.19
C ALA A 26 -26.17 -18.12 1.88
N GLN A 27 -24.99 -17.56 2.19
CA GLN A 27 -24.62 -16.20 1.82
C GLN A 27 -24.66 -15.95 0.31
N MET A 28 -24.28 -16.92 -0.50
CA MET A 28 -24.31 -16.78 -1.96
C MET A 28 -25.72 -16.61 -2.50
N TYR A 29 -26.64 -17.48 -2.05
CA TYR A 29 -27.94 -17.65 -2.69
C TYR A 29 -29.10 -17.03 -1.92
N LEU A 30 -29.07 -17.06 -0.58
CA LEU A 30 -30.24 -16.79 0.25
C LEU A 30 -30.25 -15.38 0.84
N LYS A 31 -31.42 -14.83 1.03
CA LYS A 31 -31.72 -13.62 1.81
C LYS A 31 -32.73 -13.86 2.92
N ASP A 32 -33.39 -15.04 2.93
CA ASP A 32 -34.29 -15.49 3.97
C ASP A 32 -34.24 -17.00 4.11
N ASN A 33 -34.81 -17.54 5.20
CA ASN A 33 -34.94 -18.98 5.47
C ASN A 33 -33.61 -19.78 5.41
N PRO A 34 -32.49 -19.25 5.98
CA PRO A 34 -31.18 -19.90 5.82
C PRO A 34 -31.07 -21.25 6.52
N LEU A 35 -32.00 -21.61 7.43
CA LEU A 35 -32.04 -22.90 8.13
C LEU A 35 -33.03 -23.89 7.51
N LEU A 36 -33.61 -23.58 6.34
CA LEU A 36 -34.55 -24.46 5.62
C LEU A 36 -35.76 -24.89 6.47
N ARG A 37 -36.27 -24.03 7.37
CA ARG A 37 -37.40 -24.30 8.27
C ARG A 37 -38.70 -24.58 7.49
N ARG A 38 -38.78 -24.09 6.28
CA ARG A 38 -39.86 -24.31 5.31
C ARG A 38 -39.26 -24.50 3.92
N PRO A 39 -40.04 -24.98 2.95
CA PRO A 39 -39.57 -24.98 1.54
C PRO A 39 -39.16 -23.59 1.09
N ILE A 40 -38.02 -23.49 0.37
CA ILE A 40 -37.53 -22.24 -0.16
C ILE A 40 -38.52 -21.68 -1.19
N GLN A 41 -38.84 -20.40 -1.05
CA GLN A 41 -39.69 -19.64 -1.95
C GLN A 41 -38.80 -18.68 -2.79
N LYS A 42 -39.38 -18.16 -3.89
CA LYS A 42 -38.72 -17.18 -4.75
C LYS A 42 -38.20 -15.98 -3.97
N GLU A 43 -38.94 -15.51 -2.97
CA GLU A 43 -38.58 -14.36 -2.13
C GLU A 43 -37.41 -14.63 -1.20
N ASP A 44 -37.06 -15.88 -0.95
CA ASP A 44 -35.92 -16.26 -0.10
C ASP A 44 -34.60 -16.21 -0.84
N VAL A 45 -34.63 -16.27 -2.18
CA VAL A 45 -33.44 -16.33 -3.03
C VAL A 45 -33.04 -14.94 -3.52
N LYS A 46 -31.75 -14.67 -3.59
CA LYS A 46 -31.22 -13.43 -4.17
C LYS A 46 -31.56 -13.36 -5.66
N LEU A 47 -31.81 -12.13 -6.14
CA LEU A 47 -32.03 -11.90 -7.56
C LEU A 47 -30.75 -12.17 -8.35
N HIS A 48 -29.62 -11.76 -7.79
CA HIS A 48 -28.28 -11.94 -8.34
C HIS A 48 -27.37 -12.62 -7.31
N PRO A 49 -27.32 -13.96 -7.26
CA PRO A 49 -26.37 -14.69 -6.44
C PRO A 49 -24.94 -14.34 -6.83
N ILE A 50 -24.10 -14.05 -5.84
CA ILE A 50 -22.69 -13.67 -6.02
C ILE A 50 -21.84 -14.40 -5.01
N GLY A 51 -20.69 -14.92 -5.45
CA GLY A 51 -19.68 -15.58 -4.65
C GLY A 51 -18.73 -16.39 -5.52
N HIS A 52 -17.68 -16.94 -4.92
CA HIS A 52 -16.66 -17.70 -5.65
C HIS A 52 -16.42 -19.04 -4.95
N TRP A 53 -17.35 -19.98 -5.17
CA TRP A 53 -17.33 -21.28 -4.50
C TRP A 53 -16.02 -22.05 -4.72
N GLY A 54 -15.35 -21.84 -5.84
CA GLY A 54 -14.17 -22.60 -6.26
C GLY A 54 -13.04 -22.70 -5.23
N THR A 55 -12.93 -21.74 -4.33
CA THR A 55 -11.87 -21.69 -3.32
C THR A 55 -12.38 -21.88 -1.89
N ILE A 56 -13.68 -21.72 -1.65
CA ILE A 56 -14.25 -21.55 -0.30
C ILE A 56 -14.09 -22.79 0.56
N ALA A 57 -14.46 -23.98 0.04
CA ALA A 57 -14.46 -25.18 0.88
C ALA A 57 -13.04 -25.55 1.39
N GLY A 58 -12.02 -25.40 0.55
CA GLY A 58 -10.64 -25.66 0.96
C GLY A 58 -10.10 -24.62 1.93
N GLN A 59 -10.44 -23.34 1.74
CA GLN A 59 -10.06 -22.30 2.71
C GLN A 59 -10.75 -22.48 4.06
N ASN A 60 -12.05 -22.81 4.09
CA ASN A 60 -12.77 -23.15 5.33
C ASN A 60 -12.15 -24.38 6.03
N PHE A 61 -11.69 -25.38 5.24
CA PHE A 61 -10.98 -26.54 5.76
C PHE A 61 -9.66 -26.15 6.43
N ILE A 62 -8.88 -25.30 5.79
CA ILE A 62 -7.63 -24.76 6.34
C ILE A 62 -7.94 -23.98 7.63
N TYR A 63 -8.92 -23.06 7.61
CA TYR A 63 -9.28 -22.23 8.77
C TYR A 63 -9.71 -23.06 9.98
N ALA A 64 -10.54 -24.12 9.79
CA ALA A 64 -10.95 -25.03 10.85
C ALA A 64 -9.75 -25.74 11.52
N HIS A 65 -8.78 -26.18 10.72
CA HIS A 65 -7.56 -26.82 11.24
C HIS A 65 -6.59 -25.81 11.91
N LEU A 66 -6.54 -24.57 11.45
CA LEU A 66 -5.78 -23.50 12.14
C LEU A 66 -6.38 -23.24 13.53
N ASN A 67 -7.72 -23.20 13.68
CA ASN A 67 -8.37 -23.11 15.00
C ASN A 67 -7.96 -24.26 15.92
N ARG A 68 -7.92 -25.52 15.39
CA ARG A 68 -7.42 -26.68 16.14
C ARG A 68 -5.97 -26.50 16.58
N ALA A 69 -5.09 -26.05 15.68
CA ALA A 69 -3.68 -25.83 15.98
C ALA A 69 -3.46 -24.73 17.04
N ILE A 70 -4.22 -23.63 16.94
CA ILE A 70 -4.19 -22.55 17.93
C ILE A 70 -4.54 -23.09 19.30
N ASN A 71 -5.61 -23.87 19.42
CA ASN A 71 -6.01 -24.49 20.69
C ASN A 71 -5.00 -25.51 21.22
N LYS A 72 -4.35 -26.28 20.34
CA LYS A 72 -3.37 -27.32 20.72
C LYS A 72 -2.06 -26.71 21.25
N TYR A 73 -1.58 -25.63 20.62
CA TYR A 73 -0.26 -25.07 20.88
C TYR A 73 -0.29 -23.70 21.55
N ASP A 74 -1.47 -23.17 21.87
CA ASP A 74 -1.70 -21.81 22.40
C ASP A 74 -1.06 -20.72 21.54
N LEU A 75 -1.29 -20.77 20.23
CA LEU A 75 -0.65 -19.87 19.26
C LEU A 75 -1.27 -18.47 19.25
N ASP A 76 -0.41 -17.49 19.02
CA ASP A 76 -0.80 -16.16 18.58
C ASP A 76 -0.74 -16.13 17.05
N MET A 77 -1.90 -16.15 16.38
CA MET A 77 -2.00 -16.34 14.94
C MET A 77 -3.08 -15.46 14.33
N PHE A 78 -2.86 -15.03 13.12
CA PHE A 78 -3.90 -14.40 12.29
C PHE A 78 -3.88 -14.96 10.86
N TYR A 79 -4.96 -14.71 10.13
CA TYR A 79 -5.21 -15.28 8.81
C TYR A 79 -5.11 -14.21 7.74
N ILE A 80 -4.40 -14.50 6.64
CA ILE A 80 -4.40 -13.68 5.43
C ILE A 80 -5.03 -14.48 4.30
N GLU A 81 -6.08 -13.92 3.71
CA GLU A 81 -6.84 -14.51 2.62
C GLU A 81 -6.30 -14.05 1.26
N GLY A 82 -5.28 -14.73 0.74
CA GLY A 82 -4.67 -14.40 -0.55
C GLY A 82 -5.63 -14.57 -1.73
N PRO A 83 -6.35 -15.72 -1.89
CA PRO A 83 -7.41 -15.82 -2.89
C PRO A 83 -8.66 -15.03 -2.42
N GLY A 84 -8.51 -13.73 -2.32
CA GLY A 84 -9.44 -12.82 -1.65
C GLY A 84 -10.84 -12.74 -2.24
N HIS A 85 -11.06 -13.30 -3.46
CA HIS A 85 -12.39 -13.52 -4.00
C HIS A 85 -13.22 -14.52 -3.18
N GLY A 86 -12.59 -15.28 -2.25
CA GLY A 86 -13.23 -16.14 -1.27
C GLY A 86 -13.69 -15.46 0.02
N GLY A 87 -13.86 -14.13 0.07
CA GLY A 87 -14.16 -13.35 1.29
C GLY A 87 -15.23 -13.89 2.23
N GLN A 88 -16.10 -14.78 1.72
CA GLN A 88 -17.08 -15.54 2.52
C GLN A 88 -16.42 -16.40 3.60
N VAL A 89 -15.19 -16.86 3.40
CA VAL A 89 -14.47 -17.69 4.38
C VAL A 89 -14.27 -16.92 5.69
N MET A 90 -13.71 -15.73 5.62
CA MET A 90 -13.50 -14.93 6.83
C MET A 90 -14.83 -14.49 7.46
N VAL A 91 -15.83 -14.12 6.66
CA VAL A 91 -17.15 -13.75 7.15
C VAL A 91 -17.81 -14.93 7.88
N SER A 92 -17.83 -16.12 7.27
CA SER A 92 -18.44 -17.33 7.86
C SER A 92 -17.76 -17.72 9.16
N ASN A 93 -16.41 -17.76 9.18
CA ASN A 93 -15.66 -18.17 10.36
C ASN A 93 -15.73 -17.13 11.49
N SER A 94 -15.69 -15.83 11.19
CA SER A 94 -15.87 -14.77 12.21
C SER A 94 -17.28 -14.71 12.77
N TYR A 95 -18.29 -15.11 12.00
CA TYR A 95 -19.65 -15.29 12.50
C TYR A 95 -19.74 -16.50 13.45
N LEU A 96 -19.17 -17.64 13.06
CA LEU A 96 -19.16 -18.85 13.87
C LEU A 96 -18.43 -18.68 15.21
N ASP A 97 -17.30 -17.96 15.23
CA ASP A 97 -16.50 -17.72 16.44
C ASP A 97 -17.05 -16.59 17.32
N GLY A 98 -18.11 -15.89 16.88
CA GLY A 98 -18.80 -14.84 17.59
C GLY A 98 -18.20 -13.45 17.46
N SER A 99 -17.02 -13.30 16.85
CA SER A 99 -16.36 -12.00 16.69
C SER A 99 -17.14 -11.04 15.81
N TYR A 100 -17.83 -11.58 14.79
CA TYR A 100 -18.69 -10.76 13.93
C TYR A 100 -19.80 -10.09 14.74
N THR A 101 -20.48 -10.87 15.61
CA THR A 101 -21.53 -10.37 16.50
C THR A 101 -20.99 -9.40 17.57
N GLU A 102 -19.79 -9.63 18.09
CA GLU A 102 -19.16 -8.72 19.07
C GLU A 102 -18.93 -7.32 18.47
N LEU A 103 -18.55 -7.24 17.20
CA LEU A 103 -18.26 -5.98 16.50
C LEU A 103 -19.48 -5.39 15.80
N TYR A 104 -20.45 -6.21 15.44
CA TYR A 104 -21.72 -5.85 14.80
C TYR A 104 -22.90 -6.46 15.55
N PRO A 105 -23.31 -5.91 16.71
CA PRO A 105 -24.30 -6.52 17.60
C PRO A 105 -25.68 -6.76 16.98
N GLN A 106 -25.99 -6.08 15.87
CA GLN A 106 -27.23 -6.28 15.11
C GLN A 106 -27.24 -7.62 14.32
N ILE A 107 -26.08 -8.27 14.16
CA ILE A 107 -25.95 -9.59 13.51
C ILE A 107 -25.77 -10.62 14.62
N THR A 108 -26.85 -11.08 15.20
CA THR A 108 -26.86 -12.01 16.32
C THR A 108 -26.51 -13.43 15.91
N GLN A 109 -26.01 -14.26 16.86
CA GLN A 109 -25.77 -15.70 16.63
C GLN A 109 -27.05 -16.51 16.84
N ASP A 110 -28.07 -16.25 16.04
CA ASP A 110 -29.35 -16.96 16.00
C ASP A 110 -29.93 -16.94 14.58
N GLU A 111 -31.10 -17.51 14.36
CA GLU A 111 -31.77 -17.56 13.05
C GLU A 111 -31.95 -16.15 12.44
N ALA A 112 -32.28 -15.13 13.26
CA ALA A 112 -32.49 -13.76 12.80
C ALA A 112 -31.19 -13.12 12.33
N GLY A 113 -30.13 -13.27 13.10
CA GLY A 113 -28.81 -12.76 12.71
C GLY A 113 -28.21 -13.52 11.52
N PHE A 114 -28.41 -14.84 11.44
CA PHE A 114 -27.96 -15.61 10.28
C PHE A 114 -28.71 -15.21 9.01
N LYS A 115 -30.01 -15.00 9.07
CA LYS A 115 -30.79 -14.44 7.96
C LYS A 115 -30.25 -13.10 7.53
N GLN A 116 -29.97 -12.21 8.49
CA GLN A 116 -29.43 -10.88 8.18
C GLN A 116 -28.04 -10.98 7.54
N LEU A 117 -27.15 -11.83 8.04
CA LEU A 117 -25.82 -12.07 7.48
C LEU A 117 -25.91 -12.52 6.01
N CYS A 118 -26.76 -13.50 5.72
CA CYS A 118 -26.99 -13.97 4.35
C CYS A 118 -27.51 -12.86 3.45
N LYS A 119 -28.49 -12.07 3.92
CA LYS A 119 -29.10 -10.99 3.17
C LYS A 119 -28.09 -9.93 2.75
N ILE A 120 -27.24 -9.48 3.69
CA ILE A 120 -26.33 -8.34 3.45
C ILE A 120 -25.06 -8.71 2.70
N PHE A 121 -24.73 -9.99 2.57
CA PHE A 121 -23.56 -10.42 1.80
C PHE A 121 -23.74 -10.10 0.31
N SER A 122 -22.78 -9.36 -0.27
CA SER A 122 -22.83 -8.88 -1.66
C SER A 122 -24.15 -8.19 -2.04
N PHE A 123 -24.65 -7.37 -1.13
CA PHE A 123 -25.91 -6.63 -1.25
C PHE A 123 -25.64 -5.12 -1.09
N PRO A 124 -26.45 -4.24 -1.72
CA PRO A 124 -26.26 -2.79 -1.59
C PRO A 124 -26.11 -2.31 -0.13
N GLY A 125 -25.00 -1.68 0.18
CA GLY A 125 -24.67 -1.20 1.54
C GLY A 125 -24.26 -2.29 2.54
N GLY A 126 -24.06 -3.52 2.07
CA GLY A 126 -23.69 -4.66 2.90
C GLY A 126 -22.20 -5.06 2.81
N ILE A 127 -21.94 -6.34 3.04
CA ILE A 127 -20.61 -6.95 3.09
C ILE A 127 -20.09 -7.15 1.67
N ALA A 128 -18.81 -6.85 1.43
CA ALA A 128 -18.13 -7.13 0.16
C ALA A 128 -17.99 -8.64 -0.08
N SER A 129 -18.02 -9.05 -1.36
CA SER A 129 -17.82 -10.46 -1.74
C SER A 129 -16.36 -10.92 -1.67
N HIS A 130 -15.42 -9.98 -1.57
CA HIS A 130 -13.97 -10.20 -1.46
C HIS A 130 -13.51 -9.88 -0.04
N ALA A 131 -12.32 -10.35 0.32
CA ALA A 131 -11.69 -9.99 1.58
C ALA A 131 -11.62 -8.46 1.72
N ALA A 132 -12.07 -7.94 2.86
CA ALA A 132 -12.27 -6.52 3.07
C ALA A 132 -12.16 -6.13 4.55
N PRO A 133 -11.83 -4.86 4.86
CA PRO A 133 -11.57 -4.43 6.24
C PRO A 133 -12.78 -4.45 7.16
N GLU A 134 -14.00 -4.47 6.66
CA GLU A 134 -15.20 -4.63 7.48
C GLU A 134 -15.31 -6.01 8.10
N THR A 135 -14.58 -7.01 7.62
CA THR A 135 -14.53 -8.34 8.21
C THR A 135 -13.49 -8.38 9.34
N PRO A 136 -13.89 -8.86 10.55
CA PRO A 136 -12.97 -8.96 11.68
C PRO A 136 -11.70 -9.75 11.35
N GLY A 137 -10.54 -9.23 11.71
CA GLY A 137 -9.23 -9.86 11.49
C GLY A 137 -8.62 -9.64 10.10
N SER A 138 -9.35 -9.09 9.13
CA SER A 138 -8.83 -8.87 7.78
C SER A 138 -7.93 -7.64 7.70
N ILE A 139 -6.67 -7.82 7.29
CA ILE A 139 -5.75 -6.72 6.94
C ILE A 139 -5.43 -6.69 5.45
N HIS A 140 -5.97 -7.62 4.68
CA HIS A 140 -5.72 -7.76 3.25
C HIS A 140 -6.96 -7.38 2.44
N GLU A 141 -6.78 -6.61 1.38
CA GLU A 141 -7.80 -6.35 0.37
C GLU A 141 -7.65 -7.39 -0.75
N GLY A 142 -8.72 -8.09 -1.08
CA GLY A 142 -8.62 -9.30 -1.91
C GLY A 142 -8.96 -9.11 -3.39
N GLY A 143 -9.06 -7.88 -3.88
CA GLY A 143 -9.44 -7.62 -5.26
C GLY A 143 -8.35 -7.93 -6.27
N GLU A 144 -7.14 -7.45 -6.03
CA GLU A 144 -5.95 -7.75 -6.82
C GLU A 144 -5.09 -8.81 -6.13
N LEU A 145 -4.58 -9.77 -6.89
CA LEU A 145 -3.85 -10.91 -6.34
C LEU A 145 -2.33 -10.70 -6.40
N GLY A 146 -1.62 -11.28 -5.43
CA GLY A 146 -0.16 -11.38 -5.46
C GLY A 146 0.56 -10.76 -4.26
N TYR A 147 -0.16 -10.15 -3.30
CA TYR A 147 0.45 -9.39 -2.20
C TYR A 147 0.34 -10.06 -0.84
N SER A 148 -0.37 -11.20 -0.74
CA SER A 148 -0.61 -11.89 0.54
C SER A 148 0.67 -12.23 1.29
N LEU A 149 1.71 -12.71 0.59
CA LEU A 149 2.97 -13.13 1.22
C LEU A 149 3.83 -11.93 1.66
N SER A 150 3.84 -10.83 0.90
CA SER A 150 4.54 -9.61 1.31
C SER A 150 3.84 -8.94 2.50
N HIS A 151 2.51 -8.84 2.48
CA HIS A 151 1.74 -8.34 3.64
C HIS A 151 1.94 -9.21 4.88
N ALA A 152 1.90 -10.55 4.75
CA ALA A 152 2.19 -11.47 5.85
C ALA A 152 3.57 -11.21 6.46
N THR A 153 4.58 -11.05 5.60
CA THR A 153 5.96 -10.79 6.05
C THR A 153 6.05 -9.44 6.75
N GLY A 154 5.52 -8.36 6.15
CA GLY A 154 5.49 -7.04 6.80
C GLY A 154 4.81 -7.07 8.18
N ALA A 155 3.71 -7.80 8.29
CA ALA A 155 2.93 -7.90 9.52
C ALA A 155 3.66 -8.61 10.67
N ILE A 156 4.55 -9.56 10.37
CA ILE A 156 5.28 -10.32 11.41
C ILE A 156 6.61 -9.66 11.82
N LEU A 157 7.11 -8.68 11.07
CA LEU A 157 8.32 -7.96 11.45
C LEU A 157 8.13 -7.31 12.82
N ASP A 158 9.11 -7.44 13.73
CA ASP A 158 9.08 -6.95 15.11
C ASP A 158 7.91 -7.52 15.96
N ASN A 159 7.32 -8.65 15.55
CA ASN A 159 6.27 -9.38 16.25
C ASN A 159 6.70 -10.83 16.55
N PRO A 160 7.69 -11.07 17.43
CA PRO A 160 8.37 -12.35 17.55
C PRO A 160 7.46 -13.53 17.91
N ASN A 161 6.29 -13.30 18.49
CA ASN A 161 5.41 -14.36 18.97
C ASN A 161 4.25 -14.68 18.02
N VAL A 162 4.11 -13.93 16.93
CA VAL A 162 2.97 -14.04 16.00
C VAL A 162 3.32 -14.97 14.83
N ILE A 163 2.33 -15.75 14.41
CA ILE A 163 2.37 -16.50 13.15
C ILE A 163 1.31 -15.94 12.19
N ALA A 164 1.74 -15.49 11.02
CA ALA A 164 0.84 -15.15 9.92
C ALA A 164 0.56 -16.39 9.08
N ALA A 165 -0.66 -16.93 9.14
CA ALA A 165 -1.11 -18.00 8.26
C ALA A 165 -1.60 -17.37 6.94
N ALA A 166 -0.75 -17.40 5.91
CA ALA A 166 -1.01 -16.80 4.62
C ALA A 166 -1.48 -17.87 3.62
N VAL A 167 -2.78 -17.93 3.34
CA VAL A 167 -3.29 -18.79 2.28
C VAL A 167 -3.04 -18.13 0.93
N ILE A 168 -2.37 -18.85 0.05
CA ILE A 168 -1.99 -18.40 -1.29
C ILE A 168 -2.76 -19.25 -2.29
N GLY A 169 -3.58 -18.62 -3.12
CA GLY A 169 -4.25 -19.32 -4.23
C GLY A 169 -3.25 -19.72 -5.31
N ASP A 170 -3.51 -20.85 -5.96
CA ASP A 170 -2.64 -21.33 -7.04
C ASP A 170 -2.57 -20.37 -8.25
N GLY A 171 -3.65 -19.65 -8.55
CA GLY A 171 -3.64 -18.58 -9.53
C GLY A 171 -2.89 -17.33 -9.06
N GLU A 172 -2.99 -17.00 -7.78
CA GLU A 172 -2.21 -15.94 -7.15
C GLU A 172 -0.70 -16.23 -7.19
N ALA A 173 -0.33 -17.48 -6.94
CA ALA A 173 1.07 -17.92 -6.94
C ALA A 173 1.78 -17.74 -8.28
N GLU A 174 1.03 -17.55 -9.38
CA GLU A 174 1.55 -17.29 -10.72
C GLU A 174 1.76 -15.80 -11.03
N THR A 175 1.34 -14.89 -10.13
CA THR A 175 1.55 -13.45 -10.32
C THR A 175 3.01 -13.07 -10.09
N GLY A 176 3.48 -12.03 -10.81
CA GLY A 176 4.84 -11.51 -10.62
C GLY A 176 5.15 -11.09 -9.17
N PRO A 177 4.26 -10.32 -8.50
CA PRO A 177 4.48 -9.93 -7.11
C PRO A 177 4.63 -11.12 -6.16
N LEU A 178 3.78 -12.15 -6.26
CA LEU A 178 3.90 -13.30 -5.38
C LEU A 178 5.11 -14.16 -5.70
N ALA A 179 5.48 -14.30 -6.97
CA ALA A 179 6.71 -15.01 -7.35
C ALA A 179 7.95 -14.39 -6.70
N ALA A 180 8.01 -13.04 -6.63
CA ALA A 180 9.05 -12.34 -5.86
C ALA A 180 8.89 -12.53 -4.34
N GLY A 181 7.67 -12.67 -3.86
CA GLY A 181 7.33 -12.86 -2.45
C GLY A 181 7.98 -14.09 -1.80
N TRP A 182 8.27 -15.14 -2.56
CA TRP A 182 8.95 -16.33 -2.03
C TRP A 182 10.35 -16.07 -1.49
N PHE A 183 10.99 -14.95 -1.86
CA PHE A 183 12.30 -14.55 -1.31
C PHE A 183 12.19 -13.84 0.06
N SER A 184 10.99 -13.58 0.57
CA SER A 184 10.75 -12.86 1.84
C SER A 184 11.44 -13.49 3.05
N ASN A 185 11.62 -14.81 3.06
CA ASN A 185 12.29 -15.56 4.13
C ASN A 185 13.74 -15.10 4.38
N THR A 186 14.37 -14.47 3.40
CA THR A 186 15.72 -13.87 3.51
C THR A 186 15.76 -12.72 4.52
N PHE A 187 14.61 -12.06 4.75
CA PHE A 187 14.51 -10.86 5.58
C PHE A 187 13.88 -11.12 6.97
N ILE A 188 13.50 -12.35 7.27
CA ILE A 188 12.85 -12.73 8.53
C ILE A 188 13.90 -13.19 9.54
N ASN A 189 14.14 -12.41 10.59
CA ASN A 189 15.00 -12.83 11.69
C ASN A 189 14.20 -13.68 12.71
N PRO A 190 14.47 -14.97 12.87
CA PRO A 190 13.67 -15.85 13.72
C PRO A 190 13.74 -15.53 15.21
N VAL A 191 14.62 -14.60 15.63
CA VAL A 191 14.71 -14.12 17.02
C VAL A 191 13.77 -12.95 17.27
N ASN A 192 13.82 -11.91 16.40
CA ASN A 192 13.15 -10.64 16.61
C ASN A 192 11.80 -10.55 15.88
N ASP A 193 11.62 -11.36 14.83
CA ASP A 193 10.41 -11.35 14.01
C ASP A 193 9.54 -12.58 14.30
N GLY A 194 8.30 -12.53 13.88
CA GLY A 194 7.38 -13.67 13.93
C GLY A 194 7.71 -14.72 12.87
N ALA A 195 6.71 -15.51 12.51
CA ALA A 195 6.83 -16.47 11.42
C ALA A 195 5.69 -16.29 10.41
N VAL A 196 5.99 -16.51 9.14
CA VAL A 196 4.97 -16.72 8.12
C VAL A 196 4.82 -18.23 7.90
N LEU A 197 3.57 -18.71 7.92
CA LEU A 197 3.19 -20.04 7.45
C LEU A 197 2.48 -19.88 6.10
N PRO A 198 3.19 -19.96 4.97
CA PRO A 198 2.54 -19.97 3.67
C PRO A 198 1.76 -21.29 3.49
N ILE A 199 0.54 -21.18 3.01
CA ILE A 199 -0.33 -22.31 2.71
C ILE A 199 -0.75 -22.20 1.25
N LEU A 200 0.00 -22.85 0.36
CA LEU A 200 -0.31 -22.87 -1.06
C LEU A 200 -1.49 -23.81 -1.30
N TYR A 201 -2.64 -23.23 -1.63
CA TYR A 201 -3.86 -23.96 -1.90
C TYR A 201 -4.00 -24.24 -3.40
N LEU A 202 -3.68 -25.46 -3.79
CA LEU A 202 -3.75 -25.97 -5.16
C LEU A 202 -5.09 -26.62 -5.45
N ASN A 203 -6.07 -25.84 -5.94
CA ASN A 203 -7.36 -26.36 -6.40
C ASN A 203 -7.39 -26.73 -7.90
N GLY A 204 -6.32 -26.43 -8.62
CA GLY A 204 -6.10 -26.85 -10.02
C GLY A 204 -6.53 -25.86 -11.08
N GLY A 205 -7.21 -24.75 -10.73
CA GLY A 205 -7.77 -23.87 -11.74
C GLY A 205 -7.87 -22.40 -11.35
N LYS A 206 -7.64 -21.54 -12.33
CA LYS A 206 -7.91 -20.09 -12.29
C LYS A 206 -9.37 -19.81 -12.62
N ILE A 207 -9.66 -18.68 -13.22
CA ILE A 207 -11.03 -18.32 -13.64
C ILE A 207 -11.55 -19.33 -14.66
N HIS A 208 -10.74 -19.70 -15.64
CA HIS A 208 -11.09 -20.64 -16.71
C HIS A 208 -9.98 -21.66 -16.99
N ASN A 209 -8.72 -21.27 -16.90
CA ASN A 209 -7.57 -22.12 -17.25
C ASN A 209 -7.05 -22.89 -16.04
N PRO A 210 -6.36 -24.03 -16.26
CA PRO A 210 -5.59 -24.71 -15.22
C PRO A 210 -4.45 -23.82 -14.73
N THR A 211 -4.01 -24.06 -13.50
CA THR A 211 -2.82 -23.39 -12.95
C THR A 211 -1.57 -24.21 -13.25
N ILE A 212 -0.42 -23.52 -13.35
CA ILE A 212 0.86 -24.13 -13.69
C ILE A 212 1.35 -25.00 -12.53
N LEU A 213 1.33 -24.47 -11.30
CA LEU A 213 1.83 -25.19 -10.13
C LEU A 213 1.03 -26.45 -9.82
N ALA A 214 -0.29 -26.43 -10.04
CA ALA A 214 -1.12 -27.63 -9.84
C ALA A 214 -0.85 -28.76 -10.87
N ARG A 215 -0.15 -28.46 -11.93
CA ARG A 215 0.29 -29.45 -12.96
C ARG A 215 1.71 -29.96 -12.70
N ARG A 216 2.37 -29.51 -11.65
CA ARG A 216 3.68 -29.99 -11.22
C ARG A 216 3.52 -31.19 -10.29
N THR A 217 4.46 -32.11 -10.37
CA THR A 217 4.56 -33.24 -9.42
C THR A 217 5.05 -32.76 -8.06
N ASP A 218 4.88 -33.56 -7.03
CA ASP A 218 5.41 -33.27 -5.70
C ASP A 218 6.93 -33.14 -5.69
N GLU A 219 7.63 -33.92 -6.52
CA GLU A 219 9.08 -33.85 -6.68
C GLU A 219 9.48 -32.49 -7.29
N GLU A 220 8.81 -32.04 -8.35
CA GLU A 220 9.07 -30.72 -8.98
C GLU A 220 8.79 -29.57 -8.01
N LEU A 221 7.70 -29.63 -7.24
CA LEU A 221 7.36 -28.61 -6.24
C LEU A 221 8.37 -28.65 -5.07
N THR A 222 8.82 -29.84 -4.66
CA THR A 222 9.85 -29.97 -3.62
C THR A 222 11.16 -29.32 -4.07
N GLN A 223 11.59 -29.54 -5.29
CA GLN A 223 12.79 -28.90 -5.86
C GLN A 223 12.63 -27.38 -5.94
N PHE A 224 11.45 -26.89 -6.36
CA PHE A 224 11.14 -25.48 -6.46
C PHE A 224 11.21 -24.78 -5.10
N PHE A 225 10.50 -25.30 -4.11
CA PHE A 225 10.46 -24.69 -2.78
C PHE A 225 11.79 -24.79 -2.02
N ASN A 226 12.46 -25.92 -2.08
CA ASN A 226 13.77 -26.09 -1.45
C ASN A 226 14.81 -25.12 -2.03
N GLY A 227 14.78 -24.87 -3.34
CA GLY A 227 15.64 -23.89 -3.98
C GLY A 227 15.40 -22.45 -3.51
N LEU A 228 14.20 -22.16 -3.02
CA LEU A 228 13.80 -20.87 -2.46
C LEU A 228 13.96 -20.79 -0.93
N GLY A 229 14.47 -21.86 -0.27
CA GLY A 229 14.64 -21.90 1.18
C GLY A 229 13.36 -22.19 1.97
N TRP A 230 12.38 -22.84 1.34
CA TRP A 230 11.17 -23.34 1.96
C TRP A 230 11.14 -24.87 1.95
N ASP A 231 10.49 -25.47 2.95
CA ASP A 231 10.39 -26.91 3.11
C ASP A 231 8.92 -27.35 2.93
N PRO A 232 8.54 -27.90 1.76
CA PRO A 232 7.17 -28.20 1.45
C PRO A 232 6.64 -29.44 2.17
N ILE A 233 5.45 -29.30 2.74
CA ILE A 233 4.68 -30.34 3.45
C ILE A 233 3.37 -30.53 2.70
N PHE A 234 3.13 -31.72 2.16
CA PHE A 234 1.98 -31.99 1.28
C PHE A 234 0.78 -32.56 2.04
N VAL A 235 -0.40 -32.06 1.70
CA VAL A 235 -1.72 -32.54 2.11
C VAL A 235 -2.57 -32.69 0.86
N GLU A 236 -3.01 -33.90 0.54
CA GLU A 236 -3.85 -34.17 -0.62
C GLU A 236 -4.97 -35.15 -0.25
N GLY A 237 -6.20 -34.87 -0.68
CA GLY A 237 -7.33 -35.77 -0.46
C GLY A 237 -8.67 -35.13 -0.76
N THR A 238 -9.69 -35.99 -0.92
CA THR A 238 -11.06 -35.57 -1.19
C THR A 238 -12.06 -36.15 -0.19
N ASP A 239 -11.73 -37.30 0.45
CA ASP A 239 -12.55 -37.88 1.51
C ASP A 239 -12.25 -37.20 2.86
N PRO A 240 -13.24 -36.55 3.48
CA PRO A 240 -13.06 -35.89 4.78
C PRO A 240 -12.53 -36.82 5.88
N LYS A 241 -12.89 -38.09 5.86
CA LYS A 241 -12.44 -39.08 6.84
C LYS A 241 -10.92 -39.34 6.79
N GLU A 242 -10.31 -39.20 5.62
CA GLU A 242 -8.89 -39.42 5.39
C GLU A 242 -8.13 -38.10 5.49
N VAL A 243 -8.66 -37.02 4.90
CA VAL A 243 -7.91 -35.76 4.78
C VAL A 243 -7.87 -34.93 6.08
N HIS A 244 -8.90 -35.01 6.97
CA HIS A 244 -8.84 -34.33 8.27
C HIS A 244 -7.70 -34.85 9.17
N PRO A 245 -7.52 -36.17 9.38
CA PRO A 245 -6.36 -36.67 10.13
C PRO A 245 -5.03 -36.35 9.46
N LEU A 246 -4.95 -36.41 8.13
CA LEU A 246 -3.75 -36.04 7.39
C LEU A 246 -3.39 -34.55 7.60
N MET A 247 -4.35 -33.66 7.40
CA MET A 247 -4.15 -32.22 7.61
C MET A 247 -3.75 -31.90 9.05
N ALA A 248 -4.38 -32.54 10.03
CA ALA A 248 -4.03 -32.36 11.43
C ALA A 248 -2.56 -32.72 11.69
N ALA A 249 -2.10 -33.87 11.20
CA ALA A 249 -0.73 -34.32 11.38
C ALA A 249 0.28 -33.40 10.64
N LYS A 250 -0.04 -33.00 9.41
CA LYS A 250 0.86 -32.18 8.60
C LYS A 250 0.93 -30.72 9.03
N LEU A 251 -0.18 -30.16 9.52
CA LEU A 251 -0.15 -28.84 10.15
C LEU A 251 0.63 -28.86 11.46
N ASP A 252 0.51 -29.90 12.27
CA ASP A 252 1.32 -30.08 13.47
C ASP A 252 2.80 -30.14 13.15
N GLU A 253 3.20 -30.91 12.12
CA GLU A 253 4.57 -30.98 11.62
C GLU A 253 5.11 -29.58 11.27
N ALA A 254 4.29 -28.76 10.58
CA ALA A 254 4.66 -27.39 10.21
C ALA A 254 4.82 -26.48 11.43
N ILE A 255 3.88 -26.51 12.37
CA ILE A 255 3.93 -25.69 13.59
C ILE A 255 5.12 -26.08 14.48
N GLU A 256 5.31 -27.37 14.70
CA GLU A 256 6.44 -27.86 15.50
C GLU A 256 7.77 -27.47 14.88
N LYS A 257 7.88 -27.47 13.55
CA LYS A 257 9.06 -27.00 12.82
C LYS A 257 9.29 -25.50 13.04
N ILE A 258 8.24 -24.65 12.93
CA ILE A 258 8.35 -23.21 13.22
C ILE A 258 8.84 -23.00 14.65
N GLN A 259 8.22 -23.67 15.63
CA GLN A 259 8.62 -23.55 17.04
C GLN A 259 10.05 -24.01 17.29
N ALA A 260 10.50 -25.08 16.63
CA ALA A 260 11.88 -25.57 16.72
C ALA A 260 12.88 -24.56 16.17
N ILE A 261 12.62 -23.99 14.98
CA ILE A 261 13.43 -22.93 14.36
C ILE A 261 13.56 -21.73 15.31
N GLN A 262 12.42 -21.21 15.81
CA GLN A 262 12.42 -20.06 16.72
C GLN A 262 13.12 -20.36 18.04
N LYS A 263 12.93 -21.53 18.61
CA LYS A 263 13.58 -21.96 19.86
C LYS A 263 15.10 -22.07 19.69
N GLU A 264 15.56 -22.66 18.60
CA GLU A 264 17.00 -22.77 18.31
C GLU A 264 17.63 -21.40 18.09
N ALA A 265 16.98 -20.54 17.29
CA ALA A 265 17.48 -19.20 17.01
C ALA A 265 17.54 -18.34 18.28
N ARG A 266 16.48 -18.36 19.10
CA ARG A 266 16.37 -17.59 20.37
C ARG A 266 17.30 -18.09 21.48
N ALA A 267 17.92 -19.24 21.32
CA ALA A 267 19.00 -19.68 22.20
C ALA A 267 20.35 -18.99 21.90
N LYS A 268 20.45 -18.26 20.79
CA LYS A 268 21.58 -17.46 20.32
C LYS A 268 21.16 -15.97 20.31
N SER A 269 22.09 -15.10 19.94
CA SER A 269 21.74 -13.68 19.71
C SER A 269 21.07 -13.48 18.33
N ALA A 270 20.35 -12.38 18.16
CA ALA A 270 19.74 -12.06 16.89
C ALA A 270 20.78 -11.80 15.78
N GLU A 271 21.98 -11.35 16.14
CA GLU A 271 23.11 -11.13 15.24
C GLU A 271 23.70 -12.42 14.69
N GLU A 272 23.48 -13.54 15.39
CA GLU A 272 23.92 -14.88 14.98
C GLU A 272 22.85 -15.64 14.17
N ALA A 273 21.70 -15.01 13.94
CA ALA A 273 20.63 -15.63 13.17
C ALA A 273 21.07 -15.95 11.73
N THR A 274 20.64 -17.10 11.26
CA THR A 274 20.83 -17.56 9.89
C THR A 274 19.48 -17.92 9.29
N MET A 275 19.35 -17.86 7.96
CA MET A 275 18.13 -18.20 7.25
C MET A 275 17.81 -19.70 7.42
N PRO A 276 16.70 -20.05 8.10
CA PRO A 276 16.26 -21.44 8.17
C PRO A 276 15.44 -21.81 6.93
N HIS A 277 15.20 -23.10 6.72
CA HIS A 277 14.16 -23.57 5.82
C HIS A 277 12.82 -23.57 6.56
N TRP A 278 12.03 -22.51 6.35
CA TRP A 278 10.69 -22.41 6.92
C TRP A 278 9.73 -23.40 6.23
N PRO A 279 8.74 -23.96 6.93
CA PRO A 279 7.76 -24.84 6.30
C PRO A 279 6.82 -24.06 5.37
N VAL A 280 6.39 -24.69 4.29
CA VAL A 280 5.26 -24.29 3.47
C VAL A 280 4.29 -25.46 3.32
N LEU A 281 3.01 -25.26 3.64
CA LEU A 281 1.99 -26.27 3.39
C LEU A 281 1.54 -26.18 1.93
N VAL A 282 1.45 -27.33 1.27
CA VAL A 282 0.89 -27.48 -0.08
C VAL A 282 -0.37 -28.32 0.03
N VAL A 283 -1.53 -27.70 -0.06
CA VAL A 283 -2.84 -28.34 0.15
C VAL A 283 -3.55 -28.53 -1.19
N ARG A 284 -3.82 -29.77 -1.57
CA ARG A 284 -4.51 -30.13 -2.81
C ARG A 284 -5.89 -30.67 -2.52
N THR A 285 -6.93 -29.96 -3.00
CA THR A 285 -8.32 -30.44 -3.06
C THR A 285 -8.94 -29.99 -4.38
N PRO A 286 -10.00 -30.64 -4.88
CA PRO A 286 -10.59 -30.19 -6.14
C PRO A 286 -11.21 -28.79 -6.03
N LYS A 287 -11.13 -28.03 -7.10
CA LYS A 287 -11.81 -26.74 -7.21
C LYS A 287 -13.31 -26.91 -6.98
N GLY A 288 -13.89 -26.11 -6.08
CA GLY A 288 -15.30 -26.23 -5.72
C GLY A 288 -15.65 -27.48 -4.91
N TRP A 289 -14.67 -28.05 -4.18
CA TRP A 289 -14.82 -29.22 -3.31
C TRP A 289 -16.10 -29.15 -2.46
N THR A 290 -16.77 -30.29 -2.29
CA THR A 290 -18.09 -30.43 -1.61
C THR A 290 -19.26 -29.71 -2.28
N GLY A 291 -19.06 -29.08 -3.40
CA GLY A 291 -20.13 -28.54 -4.22
C GLY A 291 -20.78 -29.57 -5.14
N PRO A 292 -21.67 -29.14 -6.02
CA PRO A 292 -22.26 -29.99 -7.04
C PRO A 292 -21.17 -30.62 -7.91
N LYS A 293 -21.26 -31.94 -8.14
CA LYS A 293 -20.30 -32.67 -8.97
C LYS A 293 -20.45 -32.34 -10.44
N GLU A 294 -21.71 -32.19 -10.90
CA GLU A 294 -22.05 -31.88 -12.28
C GLU A 294 -23.31 -31.03 -12.38
N TRP A 295 -23.50 -30.38 -13.50
CA TRP A 295 -24.68 -29.62 -13.87
C TRP A 295 -24.95 -29.80 -15.36
N ASN A 296 -26.18 -30.23 -15.74
CA ASN A 296 -26.53 -30.49 -17.12
C ASN A 296 -25.53 -31.41 -17.86
N HIS A 297 -25.10 -32.48 -17.21
CA HIS A 297 -24.07 -33.42 -17.70
C HIS A 297 -22.67 -32.79 -17.92
N GLU A 298 -22.42 -31.60 -17.40
CA GLU A 298 -21.13 -30.93 -17.43
C GLU A 298 -20.47 -30.98 -16.04
N PRO A 299 -19.19 -31.34 -15.92
CA PRO A 299 -18.51 -31.39 -14.63
C PRO A 299 -18.34 -29.97 -14.04
N ILE A 300 -18.64 -29.84 -12.73
CA ILE A 300 -18.46 -28.61 -11.95
C ILE A 300 -17.26 -28.75 -11.04
N GLU A 301 -17.36 -29.67 -10.04
CA GLU A 301 -16.24 -29.88 -9.11
C GLU A 301 -14.98 -30.32 -9.87
N GLY A 302 -13.82 -29.72 -9.52
CA GLY A 302 -12.55 -29.91 -10.18
C GLY A 302 -12.37 -29.09 -11.47
N GLY A 303 -13.44 -28.42 -11.93
CA GLY A 303 -13.43 -27.68 -13.18
C GLY A 303 -13.61 -26.16 -12.99
N PHE A 304 -13.39 -25.39 -14.05
CA PHE A 304 -13.56 -23.94 -14.06
C PHE A 304 -14.99 -23.48 -13.74
N ARG A 305 -16.01 -24.34 -14.02
CA ARG A 305 -17.44 -24.04 -13.75
C ARG A 305 -17.73 -23.86 -12.26
N ALA A 306 -16.89 -24.40 -11.37
CA ALA A 306 -16.95 -24.16 -9.94
C ALA A 306 -16.40 -22.80 -9.50
N HIS A 307 -15.81 -21.99 -10.39
CA HIS A 307 -15.10 -20.79 -10.01
C HIS A 307 -15.98 -19.77 -9.27
N GLN A 308 -17.18 -19.51 -9.77
CA GLN A 308 -18.13 -18.55 -9.20
C GLN A 308 -19.31 -19.25 -8.55
N VAL A 309 -20.51 -19.04 -9.08
CA VAL A 309 -21.79 -19.57 -8.61
C VAL A 309 -22.10 -20.86 -9.38
N PRO A 310 -22.00 -22.06 -8.74
CA PRO A 310 -22.05 -23.34 -9.47
C PRO A 310 -23.40 -23.70 -10.05
N ILE A 311 -24.50 -23.31 -9.38
CA ILE A 311 -25.86 -23.64 -9.80
C ILE A 311 -26.59 -22.36 -10.24
N PRO A 312 -27.22 -22.30 -11.42
CA PRO A 312 -27.88 -21.11 -11.91
C PRO A 312 -29.26 -20.87 -11.29
N VAL A 313 -29.35 -20.88 -9.96
CA VAL A 313 -30.57 -20.57 -9.19
C VAL A 313 -30.56 -19.10 -8.81
N SER A 314 -31.66 -18.41 -9.05
CA SER A 314 -31.85 -16.99 -8.65
C SER A 314 -33.31 -16.72 -8.33
N GLY A 315 -33.62 -15.53 -7.83
CA GLY A 315 -35.02 -15.11 -7.63
C GLY A 315 -35.86 -15.10 -8.93
N GLU A 316 -35.25 -15.23 -10.10
CA GLU A 316 -35.95 -15.34 -11.41
C GLU A 316 -35.89 -16.73 -12.01
N ALA A 317 -34.93 -17.57 -11.61
CA ALA A 317 -34.70 -18.91 -12.13
C ALA A 317 -34.80 -19.94 -10.99
N MET A 318 -36.03 -20.37 -10.67
CA MET A 318 -36.31 -21.26 -9.52
C MET A 318 -36.44 -22.74 -9.91
N GLU A 319 -36.37 -23.07 -11.20
CA GLU A 319 -36.53 -24.44 -11.71
C GLU A 319 -35.50 -25.44 -11.19
N HIS A 320 -34.37 -24.92 -10.66
CA HIS A 320 -33.28 -25.76 -10.14
C HIS A 320 -33.13 -25.67 -8.61
N ILE A 321 -34.12 -25.14 -7.91
CA ILE A 321 -34.06 -24.93 -6.48
C ILE A 321 -33.79 -26.22 -5.70
N ASP A 322 -34.28 -27.37 -6.18
CA ASP A 322 -34.08 -28.67 -5.52
C ASP A 322 -32.56 -29.00 -5.45
N ALA A 323 -31.80 -28.72 -6.49
CA ALA A 323 -30.35 -28.93 -6.49
C ALA A 323 -29.62 -28.06 -5.45
N LEU A 324 -30.06 -26.82 -5.24
CA LEU A 324 -29.54 -25.96 -4.19
C LEU A 324 -29.90 -26.48 -2.80
N VAL A 325 -31.15 -26.91 -2.61
CA VAL A 325 -31.62 -27.48 -1.35
C VAL A 325 -30.88 -28.78 -1.02
N ASP A 326 -30.67 -29.66 -2.00
CA ASP A 326 -29.89 -30.89 -1.82
C ASP A 326 -28.44 -30.61 -1.47
N TRP A 327 -27.82 -29.60 -2.10
CA TRP A 327 -26.48 -29.16 -1.76
C TRP A 327 -26.40 -28.63 -0.33
N LEU A 328 -27.29 -27.71 0.09
CA LEU A 328 -27.37 -27.22 1.46
C LEU A 328 -27.58 -28.37 2.47
N LYS A 329 -28.51 -29.30 2.20
CA LYS A 329 -28.77 -30.47 3.05
C LYS A 329 -27.57 -31.43 3.15
N SER A 330 -26.68 -31.46 2.13
CA SER A 330 -25.52 -32.34 2.17
C SER A 330 -24.58 -32.04 3.33
N TYR A 331 -24.61 -30.80 3.86
CA TYR A 331 -23.86 -30.38 5.05
C TYR A 331 -24.55 -30.81 6.35
N ARG A 332 -25.78 -31.33 6.33
CA ARG A 332 -26.54 -31.78 7.51
C ARG A 332 -26.73 -30.66 8.55
N PRO A 333 -27.38 -29.53 8.20
CA PRO A 333 -27.48 -28.34 9.07
C PRO A 333 -28.19 -28.64 10.39
N GLU A 334 -29.04 -29.66 10.46
CA GLU A 334 -29.72 -30.15 11.66
C GLU A 334 -28.76 -30.72 12.73
N GLU A 335 -27.52 -31.10 12.34
CA GLU A 335 -26.47 -31.51 13.28
C GLU A 335 -25.62 -30.32 13.74
N LEU A 336 -25.68 -29.20 13.01
CA LEU A 336 -24.76 -28.06 13.17
C LEU A 336 -25.39 -26.94 14.01
N PHE A 337 -26.68 -26.69 13.81
CA PHE A 337 -27.40 -25.59 14.46
C PHE A 337 -28.55 -26.08 15.32
N ASP A 338 -28.74 -25.49 16.49
CA ASP A 338 -29.81 -25.79 17.40
C ASP A 338 -31.18 -25.25 16.88
N GLU A 339 -32.23 -25.44 17.69
CA GLU A 339 -33.57 -24.96 17.38
C GLU A 339 -33.68 -23.43 17.21
N ASN A 340 -32.76 -22.68 17.83
CA ASN A 340 -32.71 -21.23 17.74
C ASN A 340 -31.81 -20.74 16.58
N GLY A 341 -31.14 -21.65 15.87
CA GLY A 341 -30.20 -21.33 14.80
C GLY A 341 -28.79 -20.98 15.27
N LYS A 342 -28.48 -21.24 16.54
CA LYS A 342 -27.15 -21.08 17.10
C LYS A 342 -26.30 -22.31 16.83
N LEU A 343 -24.98 -22.10 16.56
CA LEU A 343 -24.05 -23.23 16.43
C LEU A 343 -24.03 -24.08 17.71
N VAL A 344 -24.10 -25.41 17.55
CA VAL A 344 -24.06 -26.38 18.65
C VAL A 344 -22.79 -26.15 19.49
N GLU A 345 -22.92 -26.16 20.83
CA GLU A 345 -21.88 -25.77 21.77
C GLU A 345 -20.60 -26.61 21.63
N GLU A 346 -20.72 -27.90 21.38
CA GLU A 346 -19.59 -28.81 21.19
C GLU A 346 -18.79 -28.48 19.92
N ILE A 347 -19.46 -27.94 18.90
CA ILE A 347 -18.81 -27.46 17.66
C ILE A 347 -18.19 -26.07 17.91
N ALA A 348 -18.92 -25.19 18.59
CA ALA A 348 -18.43 -23.87 18.95
C ALA A 348 -17.13 -23.90 19.81
N ALA A 349 -16.92 -25.00 20.55
CA ALA A 349 -15.71 -25.23 21.34
C ALA A 349 -14.42 -25.40 20.49
N ILE A 350 -14.52 -25.56 19.17
CA ILE A 350 -13.39 -25.56 18.22
C ILE A 350 -12.80 -24.15 18.07
N SER A 351 -13.58 -23.09 18.27
CA SER A 351 -13.08 -21.73 18.24
C SER A 351 -12.08 -21.47 19.39
N PRO A 352 -10.91 -20.90 19.11
CA PRO A 352 -10.07 -20.31 20.13
C PRO A 352 -10.82 -19.25 20.94
N LYS A 353 -10.30 -18.85 22.11
CA LYS A 353 -10.99 -17.91 22.98
C LYS A 353 -10.32 -16.53 22.99
N GLY A 354 -11.14 -15.48 23.12
CA GLY A 354 -10.67 -14.10 23.26
C GLY A 354 -9.75 -13.67 22.11
N PRO A 355 -8.59 -13.09 22.41
CA PRO A 355 -7.66 -12.59 21.38
C PRO A 355 -6.92 -13.71 20.61
N ARG A 356 -7.07 -14.98 21.01
CA ARG A 356 -6.53 -16.11 20.26
C ARG A 356 -7.36 -16.45 19.02
N ARG A 357 -8.60 -15.97 18.93
CA ARG A 357 -9.36 -16.05 17.67
C ARG A 357 -8.63 -15.25 16.59
N MET A 358 -8.42 -15.84 15.43
CA MET A 358 -7.74 -15.15 14.31
C MET A 358 -8.47 -13.87 13.90
N SER A 359 -9.79 -13.88 13.95
CA SER A 359 -10.68 -12.74 13.71
C SER A 359 -10.59 -11.61 14.76
N MET A 360 -10.10 -11.89 15.97
CA MET A 360 -9.98 -10.93 17.08
C MET A 360 -8.53 -10.71 17.54
N ASN A 361 -7.57 -11.14 16.72
CA ASN A 361 -6.16 -10.85 17.00
C ASN A 361 -5.94 -9.33 17.06
N PRO A 362 -5.41 -8.80 18.20
CA PRO A 362 -5.28 -7.36 18.41
C PRO A 362 -4.49 -6.65 17.30
N ILE A 363 -3.46 -7.30 16.74
CA ILE A 363 -2.61 -6.67 15.76
C ILE A 363 -3.32 -6.40 14.41
N THR A 364 -4.33 -7.20 14.06
CA THR A 364 -5.09 -7.06 12.81
C THR A 364 -6.30 -6.13 12.95
N ASN A 365 -6.74 -5.85 14.16
CA ASN A 365 -7.92 -5.02 14.44
C ASN A 365 -7.58 -3.62 14.96
N ALA A 366 -6.38 -3.11 14.66
CA ALA A 366 -5.84 -1.85 15.17
C ALA A 366 -5.80 -1.77 16.72
N GLY A 367 -5.69 -2.93 17.38
CA GLY A 367 -5.60 -2.98 18.83
C GLY A 367 -4.25 -2.52 19.39
N VAL A 368 -3.19 -2.60 18.61
CA VAL A 368 -1.80 -2.39 19.03
C VAL A 368 -1.09 -1.44 18.07
N VAL A 369 -1.43 -0.15 18.12
CA VAL A 369 -0.59 0.89 17.50
C VAL A 369 0.49 1.27 18.49
N LYS A 370 1.76 1.09 18.13
CA LYS A 370 2.92 1.53 18.92
C LYS A 370 3.19 2.99 18.61
N PRO A 371 3.12 3.91 19.59
CA PRO A 371 3.46 5.31 19.35
C PRO A 371 4.89 5.44 18.81
N MET A 372 5.08 6.35 17.85
CA MET A 372 6.40 6.69 17.33
C MET A 372 6.90 7.98 18.00
N GLU A 373 8.16 7.98 18.41
CA GLU A 373 8.84 9.19 18.84
C GLU A 373 9.40 9.91 17.60
N ILE A 374 8.85 11.07 17.31
CA ILE A 374 9.39 11.96 16.29
C ILE A 374 10.48 12.83 16.94
N THR A 375 11.72 12.55 16.61
CA THR A 375 12.87 13.32 17.14
C THR A 375 12.92 14.72 16.55
N ASP A 376 13.61 15.63 17.21
CA ASP A 376 13.74 17.02 16.77
C ASP A 376 14.59 17.13 15.49
N TRP A 377 13.92 17.26 14.34
CA TRP A 377 14.55 17.39 13.03
C TRP A 377 15.34 18.69 12.87
N THR A 378 15.04 19.73 13.68
CA THR A 378 15.72 21.04 13.57
C THR A 378 17.21 20.98 13.93
N LYS A 379 17.64 19.88 14.58
CA LYS A 379 19.07 19.59 14.82
C LYS A 379 19.87 19.38 13.53
N HIS A 380 19.21 19.01 12.46
CA HIS A 380 19.81 18.80 11.14
C HIS A 380 19.45 19.92 10.15
N ALA A 381 18.84 21.00 10.64
CA ALA A 381 18.41 22.10 9.80
C ALA A 381 19.61 22.82 9.16
N ILE A 382 19.40 23.28 7.94
CA ILE A 382 20.38 24.05 7.18
C ILE A 382 20.21 25.54 7.49
N ASP A 383 21.32 26.23 7.70
CA ASP A 383 21.31 27.70 7.84
C ASP A 383 21.04 28.37 6.49
N THR A 384 19.87 28.97 6.37
CA THR A 384 19.39 29.69 5.19
C THR A 384 19.29 31.20 5.41
N SER A 385 20.02 31.75 6.38
CA SER A 385 20.12 33.21 6.63
C SER A 385 20.47 34.01 5.37
N LYS A 386 21.11 33.36 4.40
CA LYS A 386 21.29 33.81 3.02
C LYS A 386 20.67 32.79 2.07
N PRO A 387 19.43 33.00 1.63
CA PRO A 387 18.74 32.06 0.74
C PRO A 387 19.59 31.72 -0.49
N GLY A 388 19.67 30.43 -0.83
CA GLY A 388 20.39 29.91 -1.99
C GLY A 388 21.92 29.85 -1.87
N ALA A 389 22.52 30.32 -0.76
CA ALA A 389 23.98 30.37 -0.63
C ALA A 389 24.64 29.01 -0.32
N ILE A 390 23.90 28.08 0.21
CA ILE A 390 24.37 26.75 0.60
C ILE A 390 23.77 25.70 -0.33
N GLN A 391 24.61 24.78 -0.82
CA GLN A 391 24.19 23.61 -1.61
C GLN A 391 24.15 22.38 -0.73
N LYS A 392 23.03 21.63 -0.75
CA LYS A 392 22.87 20.36 -0.03
C LYS A 392 22.14 19.33 -0.87
N GLN A 393 22.32 18.07 -0.50
CA GLN A 393 21.55 16.94 -1.01
C GLN A 393 20.46 16.61 0.03
N ASP A 394 19.22 16.87 -0.29
CA ASP A 394 18.10 16.79 0.67
C ASP A 394 17.99 15.40 1.30
N MET A 395 18.13 14.34 0.49
CA MET A 395 18.05 12.97 0.97
C MET A 395 19.23 12.55 1.87
N ILE A 396 20.42 13.15 1.76
CA ILE A 396 21.53 12.90 2.70
C ILE A 396 21.20 13.49 4.08
N GLU A 397 20.72 14.72 4.10
CA GLU A 397 20.38 15.38 5.37
C GLU A 397 19.17 14.70 6.02
N PHE A 398 18.18 14.32 5.23
CA PHE A 398 17.06 13.49 5.72
C PHE A 398 17.55 12.14 6.26
N GLY A 399 18.52 11.50 5.63
CA GLY A 399 19.12 10.26 6.12
C GLY A 399 19.71 10.38 7.54
N ARG A 400 20.22 11.58 7.92
CA ARG A 400 20.68 11.87 9.30
C ARG A 400 19.52 11.93 10.28
N PHE A 401 18.45 12.60 9.91
CA PHE A 401 17.20 12.62 10.70
C PHE A 401 16.60 11.22 10.82
N ALA A 402 16.57 10.45 9.72
CA ALA A 402 16.10 9.06 9.74
C ALA A 402 16.96 8.16 10.65
N ALA A 403 18.26 8.41 10.76
CA ALA A 403 19.13 7.71 11.71
C ALA A 403 18.74 8.01 13.17
N ASP A 404 18.35 9.24 13.49
CA ASP A 404 17.86 9.57 14.84
C ASP A 404 16.49 8.94 15.12
N LEU A 405 15.59 8.91 14.11
CA LEU A 405 14.30 8.21 14.22
C LEU A 405 14.48 6.70 14.49
N VAL A 406 15.43 6.06 13.78
CA VAL A 406 15.76 4.64 14.01
C VAL A 406 16.24 4.39 15.44
N LYS A 407 17.09 5.26 15.99
CA LYS A 407 17.58 5.12 17.38
C LYS A 407 16.49 5.30 18.41
N ALA A 408 15.57 6.24 18.18
CA ALA A 408 14.45 6.51 19.08
C ALA A 408 13.36 5.43 19.03
N ASN A 409 13.25 4.72 17.89
CA ASN A 409 12.18 3.76 17.61
C ASN A 409 12.74 2.39 17.20
N PRO A 410 13.46 1.68 18.06
CA PRO A 410 14.23 0.49 17.67
C PRO A 410 13.39 -0.74 17.31
N ASP A 411 12.10 -0.78 17.64
CA ASP A 411 11.21 -1.94 17.47
C ASP A 411 9.86 -1.62 16.80
N ASN A 412 9.69 -0.40 16.28
CA ASN A 412 8.43 0.04 15.68
C ASN A 412 8.60 1.00 14.49
N PHE A 413 9.82 1.16 13.97
CA PHE A 413 10.09 1.96 12.78
C PHE A 413 11.06 1.25 11.85
N ARG A 414 10.72 1.16 10.56
CA ARG A 414 11.56 0.56 9.52
C ARG A 414 11.54 1.37 8.22
N ILE A 415 12.59 1.19 7.44
CA ILE A 415 12.79 1.78 6.12
C ILE A 415 12.79 0.66 5.10
N PHE A 416 12.05 0.84 4.01
CA PHE A 416 11.90 -0.15 2.95
C PHE A 416 12.34 0.43 1.60
N GLY A 417 12.99 -0.39 0.78
CA GLY A 417 13.40 -0.04 -0.57
C GLY A 417 13.82 -1.28 -1.37
N PRO A 418 13.80 -1.22 -2.72
CA PRO A 418 14.20 -2.32 -3.61
C PRO A 418 15.69 -2.18 -3.98
N ASP A 419 16.62 -2.37 -3.03
CA ASP A 419 18.08 -2.16 -3.19
C ASP A 419 18.48 -0.70 -3.53
N GLU A 420 17.65 0.26 -3.15
CA GLU A 420 17.83 1.67 -3.55
C GLU A 420 18.25 2.61 -2.41
N THR A 421 18.40 2.14 -1.18
CA THR A 421 18.71 3.01 -0.02
C THR A 421 19.97 3.88 -0.25
N LYS A 422 21.05 3.28 -0.78
CA LYS A 422 22.29 3.99 -1.06
C LYS A 422 22.17 4.91 -2.30
N SER A 423 21.52 4.44 -3.35
CA SER A 423 21.32 5.24 -4.59
C SER A 423 20.35 6.40 -4.36
N ASN A 424 19.40 6.28 -3.43
CA ASN A 424 18.52 7.35 -2.96
C ASN A 424 19.18 8.29 -1.95
N ARG A 425 20.49 8.15 -1.69
CA ARG A 425 21.27 8.99 -0.77
C ARG A 425 20.86 8.90 0.70
N LEU A 426 20.20 7.83 1.11
CA LEU A 426 19.83 7.57 2.51
C LEU A 426 20.93 6.90 3.34
N ASN A 427 22.12 6.70 2.80
CA ASN A 427 23.20 5.94 3.43
C ASN A 427 23.66 6.48 4.81
N GLU A 428 23.33 7.72 5.19
CA GLU A 428 23.56 8.24 6.53
C GLU A 428 22.84 7.44 7.61
N VAL A 429 21.73 6.77 7.28
CA VAL A 429 20.97 5.91 8.20
C VAL A 429 21.81 4.71 8.69
N PHE A 430 22.77 4.25 7.88
CA PHE A 430 23.66 3.14 8.23
C PHE A 430 24.68 3.47 9.34
N LYS A 431 24.73 4.74 9.81
CA LYS A 431 25.40 5.09 11.06
C LYS A 431 24.64 4.65 12.32
N ALA A 432 23.36 4.31 12.18
CA ALA A 432 22.48 3.90 13.27
C ALA A 432 22.04 2.44 13.18
N THR A 433 22.07 1.84 11.99
CA THR A 433 21.53 0.50 11.73
C THR A 433 22.18 -0.16 10.53
N ASN A 434 21.75 -1.40 10.21
CA ASN A 434 22.13 -2.13 9.02
C ASN A 434 20.90 -2.46 8.15
N ARG A 435 21.14 -3.03 6.97
CA ARG A 435 20.16 -3.83 6.22
C ARG A 435 19.94 -5.14 6.95
N GLN A 436 18.68 -5.50 7.20
CA GLN A 436 18.33 -6.82 7.74
C GLN A 436 18.40 -7.87 6.62
N TRP A 437 19.25 -8.85 6.81
CA TRP A 437 19.48 -9.94 5.88
C TRP A 437 19.98 -11.17 6.63
N VAL A 438 19.20 -12.24 6.69
CA VAL A 438 19.54 -13.48 7.38
C VAL A 438 20.12 -14.57 6.44
N GLY A 439 20.09 -14.35 5.14
CA GLY A 439 20.70 -15.22 4.13
C GLY A 439 22.24 -15.23 4.21
N ARG A 440 22.85 -16.02 3.34
CA ARG A 440 24.31 -16.09 3.24
C ARG A 440 24.90 -14.71 2.91
N ARG A 441 25.96 -14.33 3.59
CA ARG A 441 26.70 -13.07 3.45
C ARG A 441 28.13 -13.34 3.01
N ASP A 442 28.73 -12.36 2.31
CA ASP A 442 30.15 -12.34 1.97
C ASP A 442 30.78 -11.07 2.58
N GLU A 443 31.45 -11.22 3.71
CA GLU A 443 32.05 -10.11 4.47
C GLU A 443 33.09 -9.29 3.68
N SER A 444 33.58 -9.79 2.56
CA SER A 444 34.53 -9.08 1.71
C SER A 444 33.88 -8.08 0.76
N TYR A 445 32.56 -8.19 0.49
CA TYR A 445 31.83 -7.37 -0.46
C TYR A 445 30.58 -6.71 0.11
N ASP A 446 29.95 -7.31 1.12
CA ASP A 446 28.67 -6.87 1.66
C ASP A 446 28.86 -5.66 2.61
N GLU A 447 28.31 -4.51 2.25
CA GLU A 447 28.33 -3.31 3.09
C GLU A 447 27.02 -3.17 3.86
N TRP A 448 27.10 -2.93 5.18
CA TRP A 448 25.96 -2.67 6.09
C TRP A 448 24.89 -3.76 6.05
N ILE A 449 25.27 -5.01 5.84
CA ILE A 449 24.39 -6.19 5.87
C ILE A 449 24.59 -6.96 7.17
N SER A 450 23.49 -7.24 7.88
CA SER A 450 23.49 -7.94 9.15
C SER A 450 22.18 -8.72 9.33
N PRO A 451 22.13 -9.79 10.13
CA PRO A 451 20.87 -10.43 10.49
C PRO A 451 19.90 -9.50 11.22
N VAL A 452 20.40 -8.41 11.79
CA VAL A 452 19.62 -7.38 12.47
C VAL A 452 19.78 -6.05 11.76
N GLY A 453 18.68 -5.33 11.61
CA GLY A 453 18.67 -4.02 10.97
C GLY A 453 17.28 -3.42 10.91
N ARG A 454 17.24 -2.11 10.65
CA ARG A 454 15.97 -1.38 10.51
C ARG A 454 15.67 -1.01 9.05
N VAL A 455 16.57 -1.35 8.14
CA VAL A 455 16.39 -1.18 6.70
C VAL A 455 16.15 -2.55 6.07
N ILE A 456 15.08 -2.68 5.30
CA ILE A 456 14.86 -3.79 4.39
C ILE A 456 15.02 -3.27 2.97
N ASP A 457 16.24 -3.45 2.47
CA ASP A 457 16.59 -3.18 1.07
C ASP A 457 16.42 -4.51 0.34
N SER A 458 15.21 -4.72 -0.21
CA SER A 458 14.81 -6.00 -0.80
C SER A 458 15.49 -6.27 -2.14
N GLN A 459 15.18 -7.40 -2.76
CA GLN A 459 15.45 -7.59 -4.18
C GLN A 459 14.78 -6.48 -5.01
N LEU A 460 15.23 -6.27 -6.26
CA LEU A 460 14.67 -5.26 -7.17
C LEU A 460 13.18 -5.56 -7.49
N SER A 461 12.34 -5.30 -6.50
CA SER A 461 10.89 -5.49 -6.56
C SER A 461 10.21 -4.47 -5.65
N GLU A 462 9.71 -3.42 -6.24
CA GLU A 462 8.93 -2.38 -5.57
C GLU A 462 7.69 -2.98 -4.89
N HIS A 463 7.03 -3.97 -5.52
CA HIS A 463 5.90 -4.69 -4.95
C HIS A 463 6.24 -5.34 -3.61
N GLN A 464 7.47 -5.89 -3.49
CA GLN A 464 7.89 -6.56 -2.27
C GLN A 464 8.14 -5.54 -1.15
N ALA A 465 8.86 -4.46 -1.45
CA ALA A 465 9.22 -3.43 -0.47
C ALA A 465 7.98 -2.67 0.02
N GLU A 466 7.09 -2.30 -0.89
CA GLU A 466 5.83 -1.62 -0.55
C GLU A 466 4.88 -2.55 0.23
N GLY A 467 4.70 -3.81 -0.20
CA GLY A 467 3.87 -4.79 0.50
C GLY A 467 4.37 -5.11 1.92
N PHE A 468 5.68 -5.09 2.15
CA PHE A 468 6.22 -5.15 3.52
C PHE A 468 5.80 -3.94 4.35
N LEU A 469 5.89 -2.73 3.79
CA LEU A 469 5.46 -1.52 4.49
C LEU A 469 3.96 -1.56 4.78
N GLU A 470 3.10 -1.98 3.84
CA GLU A 470 1.66 -2.10 4.08
C GLU A 470 1.35 -3.05 5.24
N GLY A 471 1.88 -4.27 5.22
CA GLY A 471 1.70 -5.22 6.32
C GLY A 471 2.19 -4.65 7.66
N TYR A 472 3.28 -3.90 7.64
CA TYR A 472 3.90 -3.30 8.82
C TYR A 472 3.05 -2.18 9.43
N VAL A 473 2.53 -1.25 8.61
CA VAL A 473 1.68 -0.14 9.08
C VAL A 473 0.29 -0.63 9.49
N LEU A 474 -0.30 -1.58 8.78
CA LEU A 474 -1.60 -2.15 9.11
C LEU A 474 -1.60 -2.97 10.41
N THR A 475 -0.43 -3.31 10.92
CA THR A 475 -0.24 -3.95 12.24
C THR A 475 0.32 -2.99 13.30
N GLY A 476 0.19 -1.67 13.07
CA GLY A 476 0.39 -0.62 14.06
C GLY A 476 1.82 -0.11 14.21
N ARG A 477 2.69 -0.30 13.22
CA ARG A 477 4.06 0.18 13.20
C ARG A 477 4.27 1.25 12.14
N HIS A 478 5.42 1.93 12.16
CA HIS A 478 5.70 3.09 11.32
C HIS A 478 6.85 2.82 10.36
N GLY A 479 6.80 3.46 9.21
CA GLY A 479 7.87 3.34 8.23
C GLY A 479 7.66 4.20 7.00
N PHE A 480 8.59 4.10 6.08
CA PHE A 480 8.45 4.65 4.74
C PHE A 480 9.11 3.74 3.70
N PHE A 481 8.64 3.84 2.48
CA PHE A 481 9.19 3.22 1.30
C PHE A 481 9.77 4.30 0.38
N ALA A 482 11.06 4.17 0.01
CA ALA A 482 11.72 5.09 -0.90
C ALA A 482 12.15 4.39 -2.18
N SER A 483 11.73 4.92 -3.34
CA SER A 483 12.11 4.41 -4.65
C SER A 483 12.23 5.53 -5.68
N TYR A 484 12.72 5.21 -6.87
CA TYR A 484 12.77 6.14 -8.00
C TYR A 484 11.36 6.53 -8.43
N GLU A 485 11.15 7.79 -8.74
CA GLU A 485 9.82 8.34 -9.06
C GLU A 485 9.11 7.55 -10.16
N SER A 486 9.80 7.25 -11.27
CA SER A 486 9.24 6.49 -12.38
C SER A 486 8.86 5.06 -12.00
N PHE A 487 9.57 4.43 -11.06
CA PHE A 487 9.36 3.04 -10.65
C PHE A 487 8.30 2.92 -9.55
N LEU A 488 7.96 3.98 -8.85
CA LEU A 488 6.78 4.00 -7.99
C LEU A 488 5.47 3.72 -8.76
N ARG A 489 5.45 3.94 -10.07
CA ARG A 489 4.33 3.51 -10.94
C ARG A 489 4.08 2.00 -10.90
N VAL A 490 5.11 1.20 -10.62
CA VAL A 490 4.99 -0.27 -10.51
C VAL A 490 4.01 -0.66 -9.40
N VAL A 491 3.97 0.09 -8.29
CA VAL A 491 3.11 -0.19 -7.12
C VAL A 491 1.82 0.64 -7.07
N ASP A 492 1.47 1.34 -8.12
CA ASP A 492 0.27 2.18 -8.19
C ASP A 492 -1.02 1.41 -7.86
N SER A 493 -1.16 0.18 -8.37
CA SER A 493 -2.33 -0.65 -8.06
C SER A 493 -2.37 -1.11 -6.60
N MET A 494 -1.22 -1.43 -5.97
CA MET A 494 -1.14 -1.76 -4.55
C MET A 494 -1.56 -0.57 -3.69
N ILE A 495 -1.01 0.62 -3.95
CA ILE A 495 -1.39 1.86 -3.28
C ILE A 495 -2.89 2.13 -3.43
N THR A 496 -3.46 1.83 -4.60
CA THR A 496 -4.91 1.95 -4.84
C THR A 496 -5.71 0.95 -4.00
N GLN A 497 -5.22 -0.28 -3.79
CA GLN A 497 -5.85 -1.24 -2.88
C GLN A 497 -5.79 -0.74 -1.44
N HIS A 498 -4.63 -0.26 -0.98
CA HIS A 498 -4.48 0.32 0.36
C HIS A 498 -5.45 1.49 0.58
N PHE A 499 -5.58 2.39 -0.41
CA PHE A 499 -6.58 3.47 -0.38
C PHE A 499 -8.01 2.94 -0.23
N LYS A 500 -8.40 1.90 -1.00
CA LYS A 500 -9.73 1.30 -0.92
C LYS A 500 -9.94 0.65 0.45
N TRP A 501 -8.92 -0.02 0.98
CA TRP A 501 -8.94 -0.63 2.29
C TRP A 501 -9.15 0.42 3.39
N LEU A 502 -8.34 1.49 3.44
CA LEU A 502 -8.49 2.61 4.39
C LEU A 502 -9.88 3.24 4.32
N ARG A 503 -10.34 3.56 3.12
CA ARG A 503 -11.67 4.15 2.91
C ARG A 503 -12.77 3.26 3.48
N LYS A 504 -12.75 1.96 3.18
CA LYS A 504 -13.75 1.00 3.68
C LYS A 504 -13.63 0.83 5.20
N ALA A 505 -12.42 0.74 5.73
CA ALA A 505 -12.20 0.65 7.17
C ALA A 505 -12.86 1.82 7.91
N LYS A 506 -12.69 3.05 7.43
CA LYS A 506 -13.25 4.26 8.07
C LYS A 506 -14.75 4.43 7.88
N THR A 507 -15.31 3.98 6.76
CA THR A 507 -16.74 4.19 6.46
C THR A 507 -17.63 3.04 6.92
N HIS A 508 -17.11 1.80 7.05
CA HIS A 508 -17.89 0.59 7.30
C HIS A 508 -17.46 -0.21 8.54
N ALA A 509 -16.29 0.07 9.11
CA ALA A 509 -15.78 -0.62 10.29
C ALA A 509 -15.46 0.37 11.43
N PRO A 510 -16.48 0.99 12.06
CA PRO A 510 -16.29 2.05 13.06
C PRO A 510 -15.56 1.58 14.32
N TRP A 511 -15.44 0.29 14.52
CA TRP A 511 -14.68 -0.34 15.61
C TRP A 511 -13.17 -0.35 15.38
N ARG A 512 -12.72 -0.15 14.12
CA ARG A 512 -11.28 -0.04 13.81
C ARG A 512 -10.73 1.30 14.29
N LYS A 513 -9.56 1.24 14.92
CA LYS A 513 -8.78 2.43 15.29
C LYS A 513 -8.06 3.02 14.07
N ASN A 514 -7.35 4.11 14.29
CA ASN A 514 -6.48 4.68 13.27
C ASN A 514 -5.23 3.82 13.08
N TYR A 515 -4.64 3.91 11.90
CA TYR A 515 -3.40 3.22 11.51
C TYR A 515 -2.30 4.24 11.20
N PRO A 516 -1.02 3.91 11.44
CA PRO A 516 0.08 4.69 10.91
C PRO A 516 -0.08 4.84 9.39
N SER A 517 0.32 6.00 8.87
CA SER A 517 0.18 6.30 7.44
C SER A 517 1.17 5.51 6.58
N LEU A 518 0.77 5.22 5.35
CA LEU A 518 1.63 4.70 4.29
C LEU A 518 2.43 5.87 3.71
N ASN A 519 3.76 5.91 3.93
CA ASN A 519 4.62 7.00 3.50
C ASN A 519 5.52 6.55 2.35
N LEU A 520 5.42 7.24 1.22
CA LEU A 520 6.13 6.96 -0.02
C LEU A 520 7.02 8.14 -0.37
N ILE A 521 8.31 7.89 -0.63
CA ILE A 521 9.26 8.93 -1.04
C ILE A 521 9.69 8.66 -2.47
N ALA A 522 9.27 9.53 -3.39
CA ALA A 522 9.72 9.55 -4.77
C ALA A 522 11.05 10.29 -4.87
N THR A 523 12.09 9.58 -5.27
CA THR A 523 13.43 10.13 -5.49
C THR A 523 13.85 9.94 -6.94
N SER A 524 15.03 10.38 -7.32
CA SER A 524 15.49 10.28 -8.72
C SER A 524 14.42 10.81 -9.68
N THR A 525 13.97 12.02 -9.37
CA THR A 525 12.84 12.67 -10.00
C THR A 525 13.08 12.98 -11.48
N VAL A 526 12.04 13.20 -12.26
CA VAL A 526 12.10 13.39 -13.72
C VAL A 526 13.17 14.39 -14.18
N PHE A 527 13.29 15.53 -13.49
CA PHE A 527 14.28 16.55 -13.83
C PHE A 527 15.72 16.25 -13.36
N GLN A 528 15.95 15.04 -12.83
CA GLN A 528 17.25 14.54 -12.35
C GLN A 528 17.69 13.27 -13.09
N GLN A 529 16.99 12.89 -14.14
CA GLN A 529 17.25 11.69 -14.93
C GLN A 529 17.83 12.03 -16.32
N ASP A 530 18.67 13.05 -16.36
CA ASP A 530 19.38 13.52 -17.53
C ASP A 530 20.28 12.45 -18.17
N HIS A 531 20.97 11.67 -17.33
CA HIS A 531 21.94 10.64 -17.77
C HIS A 531 21.29 9.27 -18.04
N ASN A 532 20.18 8.91 -17.36
CA ASN A 532 19.43 7.69 -17.62
C ASN A 532 18.41 7.87 -18.78
N GLY A 533 18.04 9.11 -19.07
CA GLY A 533 17.16 9.48 -20.16
C GLY A 533 15.70 9.05 -19.90
N TYR A 534 14.92 9.06 -20.95
CA TYR A 534 13.46 8.85 -20.96
C TYR A 534 12.98 7.60 -20.22
N THR A 535 13.79 6.56 -20.13
CA THR A 535 13.40 5.30 -19.46
C THR A 535 13.17 5.45 -17.94
N HIS A 536 13.63 6.54 -17.34
CA HIS A 536 13.55 6.82 -15.91
C HIS A 536 12.73 8.07 -15.59
N GLN A 537 11.92 8.54 -16.54
CA GLN A 537 11.20 9.81 -16.45
C GLN A 537 9.70 9.58 -16.52
N ASP A 538 9.00 9.53 -15.37
CA ASP A 538 7.53 9.44 -15.26
C ASP A 538 7.07 9.97 -13.89
N PRO A 539 6.43 11.16 -13.82
CA PRO A 539 5.83 11.70 -12.58
C PRO A 539 4.36 11.31 -12.42
N GLY A 540 3.85 10.36 -13.19
CA GLY A 540 2.42 10.08 -13.34
C GLY A 540 1.72 9.59 -12.08
N LEU A 541 2.45 9.11 -11.06
CA LEU A 541 1.84 8.71 -9.78
C LEU A 541 1.16 9.90 -9.08
N LEU A 542 1.74 11.11 -9.13
CA LEU A 542 1.12 12.34 -8.63
C LEU A 542 -0.30 12.52 -9.19
N THR A 543 -0.43 12.52 -10.52
CA THR A 543 -1.72 12.71 -11.18
C THR A 543 -2.74 11.64 -10.77
N HIS A 544 -2.31 10.37 -10.65
CA HIS A 544 -3.22 9.29 -10.29
C HIS A 544 -3.68 9.40 -8.83
N LEU A 545 -2.79 9.69 -7.89
CA LEU A 545 -3.15 9.82 -6.47
C LEU A 545 -4.03 11.04 -6.21
N ALA A 546 -3.84 12.12 -6.98
CA ALA A 546 -4.70 13.29 -6.93
C ALA A 546 -6.19 12.96 -7.17
N GLU A 547 -6.52 11.94 -7.95
CA GLU A 547 -7.91 11.49 -8.18
C GLU A 547 -8.55 10.77 -6.98
N LYS A 548 -7.77 10.43 -5.95
CA LYS A 548 -8.30 9.76 -4.77
C LYS A 548 -8.97 10.74 -3.81
N LYS A 549 -9.75 10.21 -2.86
CA LYS A 549 -10.41 11.05 -1.85
C LYS A 549 -9.39 11.75 -0.96
N PRO A 550 -9.51 13.07 -0.82
CA PRO A 550 -8.52 13.90 -0.13
C PRO A 550 -8.44 13.64 1.38
N GLU A 551 -9.44 12.98 1.98
CA GLU A 551 -9.35 12.57 3.38
C GLU A 551 -8.19 11.60 3.63
N PHE A 552 -7.77 10.85 2.59
CA PHE A 552 -6.79 9.76 2.71
C PHE A 552 -5.46 10.04 2.01
N VAL A 553 -5.35 11.05 1.16
CA VAL A 553 -4.16 11.29 0.34
C VAL A 553 -3.55 12.65 0.62
N ARG A 554 -2.22 12.71 0.64
CA ARG A 554 -1.40 13.93 0.69
C ARG A 554 -0.30 13.83 -0.37
N GLU A 555 0.00 14.93 -1.01
CA GLU A 555 1.08 15.03 -1.99
C GLU A 555 1.94 16.23 -1.66
N TYR A 556 3.12 15.93 -1.17
CA TYR A 556 4.07 16.92 -0.70
C TYR A 556 5.23 17.08 -1.71
N LEU A 557 5.49 18.33 -2.07
CA LEU A 557 6.56 18.70 -2.98
C LEU A 557 7.52 19.69 -2.27
N PRO A 558 8.27 19.26 -1.26
CA PRO A 558 9.23 20.12 -0.57
C PRO A 558 10.29 20.65 -1.55
N ALA A 559 10.68 21.89 -1.36
CA ALA A 559 11.62 22.56 -2.26
C ALA A 559 13.09 22.42 -1.85
N ASP A 560 13.37 22.09 -0.57
CA ASP A 560 14.70 21.96 0.01
C ASP A 560 14.72 21.05 1.26
N THR A 561 15.88 20.91 1.89
CA THR A 561 16.12 20.06 3.05
C THR A 561 15.23 20.41 4.25
N ASN A 562 15.12 21.68 4.61
CA ASN A 562 14.34 22.09 5.78
C ASN A 562 12.85 21.78 5.58
N SER A 563 12.32 22.08 4.40
CA SER A 563 10.93 21.74 4.05
C SER A 563 10.71 20.23 3.96
N LEU A 564 11.68 19.43 3.44
CA LEU A 564 11.60 17.97 3.43
C LEU A 564 11.52 17.38 4.84
N MET A 565 12.41 17.82 5.76
CA MET A 565 12.40 17.30 7.13
C MET A 565 11.12 17.64 7.88
N ALA A 566 10.58 18.85 7.69
CA ALA A 566 9.30 19.25 8.27
C ALA A 566 8.14 18.41 7.71
N VAL A 567 8.09 18.17 6.39
CA VAL A 567 7.12 17.29 5.73
C VAL A 567 7.22 15.87 6.26
N MET A 568 8.42 15.32 6.39
CA MET A 568 8.61 13.94 6.87
C MET A 568 8.18 13.78 8.33
N ALA A 569 8.45 14.78 9.19
CA ALA A 569 7.98 14.77 10.57
C ALA A 569 6.44 14.76 10.64
N GLU A 570 5.76 15.56 9.80
CA GLU A 570 4.29 15.57 9.67
C GLU A 570 3.77 14.24 9.13
N ALA A 571 4.32 13.74 8.03
CA ALA A 571 3.90 12.50 7.37
C ALA A 571 4.00 11.29 8.30
N LEU A 572 5.13 11.14 9.02
CA LEU A 572 5.35 10.04 9.97
C LEU A 572 4.48 10.16 11.23
N SER A 573 4.01 11.36 11.59
CA SER A 573 3.08 11.59 12.68
C SER A 573 1.62 11.36 12.29
N SER A 574 1.32 11.35 11.00
CA SER A 574 -0.04 11.26 10.48
C SER A 574 -0.58 9.83 10.57
N GLU A 575 -1.91 9.76 10.64
CA GLU A 575 -2.65 8.49 10.69
C GLU A 575 -3.66 8.42 9.54
N ASP A 576 -3.93 7.20 9.06
CA ASP A 576 -4.93 6.91 8.02
C ASP A 576 -4.71 7.70 6.71
N LYS A 577 -3.44 7.91 6.33
CA LYS A 577 -3.07 8.61 5.10
C LYS A 577 -2.18 7.77 4.20
N ILE A 578 -2.19 8.14 2.95
CA ILE A 578 -1.16 7.80 1.98
C ILE A 578 -0.46 9.12 1.66
N ASN A 579 0.80 9.23 2.06
CA ASN A 579 1.61 10.40 1.83
C ASN A 579 2.60 10.11 0.71
N LEU A 580 2.52 10.85 -0.40
CA LEU A 580 3.53 10.87 -1.44
C LEU A 580 4.41 12.10 -1.26
N ILE A 581 5.69 11.90 -1.11
CA ILE A 581 6.70 12.96 -0.92
C ILE A 581 7.67 12.90 -2.10
N VAL A 582 7.78 13.98 -2.87
CA VAL A 582 8.73 14.09 -3.99
C VAL A 582 9.96 14.84 -3.52
N SER A 583 11.14 14.21 -3.55
CA SER A 583 12.37 14.76 -2.98
C SER A 583 13.58 14.62 -3.89
N SER A 584 14.50 15.59 -3.77
CA SER A 584 15.75 15.63 -4.52
C SER A 584 16.87 14.84 -3.85
N LYS A 585 17.60 14.04 -4.64
CA LYS A 585 18.85 13.40 -4.21
C LYS A 585 20.12 14.11 -4.71
N HIS A 586 20.00 15.09 -5.58
CA HIS A 586 21.11 15.88 -6.11
C HIS A 586 21.37 17.15 -5.30
N PRO A 587 22.58 17.72 -5.35
CA PRO A 587 22.87 19.00 -4.69
C PRO A 587 21.96 20.11 -5.21
N ARG A 588 21.33 20.85 -4.29
CA ARG A 588 20.43 21.97 -4.60
C ARG A 588 20.69 23.14 -3.65
N PRO A 589 20.51 24.40 -4.12
CA PRO A 589 20.49 25.55 -3.23
C PRO A 589 19.40 25.42 -2.18
N GLN A 590 19.71 25.85 -0.96
CA GLN A 590 18.80 25.81 0.20
C GLN A 590 18.23 27.20 0.45
N PHE A 591 16.90 27.31 0.60
CA PHE A 591 16.22 28.60 0.55
C PHE A 591 15.45 28.94 1.83
N TYR A 592 14.74 27.98 2.43
CA TYR A 592 13.74 28.23 3.45
C TYR A 592 14.28 28.00 4.86
N SER A 593 13.97 28.93 5.76
CA SER A 593 14.29 28.82 7.19
C SER A 593 13.45 27.71 7.84
N VAL A 594 13.82 27.33 9.07
CA VAL A 594 13.05 26.37 9.89
C VAL A 594 11.62 26.88 10.12
N GLU A 595 11.46 28.15 10.37
CA GLU A 595 10.16 28.80 10.60
C GLU A 595 9.32 28.76 9.34
N GLU A 596 9.88 29.12 8.18
CA GLU A 596 9.20 29.06 6.89
C GLU A 596 8.84 27.61 6.52
N ALA A 597 9.72 26.64 6.78
CA ALA A 597 9.45 25.22 6.55
C ALA A 597 8.25 24.70 7.39
N LYS A 598 8.16 25.12 8.65
CA LYS A 598 7.01 24.79 9.52
C LYS A 598 5.70 25.41 9.00
N GLU A 599 5.75 26.68 8.58
CA GLU A 599 4.58 27.35 8.00
C GLU A 599 4.14 26.70 6.67
N LEU A 600 5.09 26.37 5.80
CA LEU A 600 4.83 25.66 4.53
C LEU A 600 4.10 24.34 4.74
N VAL A 601 4.44 23.59 5.78
CA VAL A 601 3.78 22.32 6.08
C VAL A 601 2.41 22.54 6.69
N SER A 602 2.25 23.50 7.64
CA SER A 602 0.98 23.73 8.29
C SER A 602 -0.09 24.30 7.34
N GLU A 603 0.30 25.25 6.48
CA GLU A 603 -0.62 25.89 5.52
C GLU A 603 -0.68 25.15 4.16
N GLY A 604 0.35 24.39 3.81
CA GLY A 604 0.53 23.73 2.51
C GLY A 604 1.14 24.63 1.44
N TYR A 605 1.24 25.92 1.67
CA TYR A 605 1.85 26.93 0.79
C TYR A 605 2.28 28.16 1.61
N LYS A 606 3.11 29.01 0.98
CA LYS A 606 3.50 30.31 1.57
C LYS A 606 3.84 31.35 0.48
N VAL A 607 3.40 32.59 0.65
CA VAL A 607 3.96 33.74 -0.06
C VAL A 607 5.35 34.03 0.50
N ILE A 608 6.34 34.10 -0.35
CA ILE A 608 7.75 34.26 0.04
C ILE A 608 8.15 35.73 -0.11
N ASP A 609 8.15 36.46 1.00
CA ASP A 609 8.36 37.89 1.03
C ASP A 609 9.74 38.32 0.48
N TRP A 610 10.80 37.60 0.82
CA TRP A 610 12.15 37.92 0.37
C TRP A 610 12.37 37.70 -1.14
N ALA A 611 11.52 36.93 -1.82
CA ALA A 611 11.52 36.69 -3.25
C ALA A 611 10.44 37.47 -4.01
N SER A 612 9.51 38.07 -3.30
CA SER A 612 8.45 38.93 -3.85
C SER A 612 8.91 40.37 -3.96
N THR A 613 8.51 41.08 -5.03
CA THR A 613 8.80 42.53 -5.21
C THR A 613 7.60 43.41 -4.91
N VAL A 614 6.40 42.83 -4.81
CA VAL A 614 5.16 43.49 -4.36
C VAL A 614 5.23 43.74 -2.86
N LYS A 615 4.82 44.94 -2.41
CA LYS A 615 4.73 45.27 -0.97
C LYS A 615 3.42 44.76 -0.36
N GLU A 616 3.44 44.57 0.96
CA GLU A 616 2.26 44.17 1.70
C GLU A 616 1.08 45.13 1.43
N GLY A 617 -0.09 44.57 1.07
CA GLY A 617 -1.30 45.34 0.74
C GLY A 617 -1.36 45.87 -0.69
N GLU A 618 -0.34 45.69 -1.53
CA GLU A 618 -0.38 45.99 -2.95
C GLU A 618 -0.78 44.76 -3.78
N GLU A 619 -1.45 45.01 -4.93
CA GLU A 619 -1.71 43.96 -5.90
C GLU A 619 -0.46 43.67 -6.74
N PRO A 620 -0.14 42.41 -7.05
CA PRO A 620 0.92 42.07 -7.99
C PRO A 620 0.48 42.36 -9.43
N ASP A 621 1.46 42.57 -10.31
CA ASP A 621 1.26 42.60 -11.75
C ASP A 621 1.27 41.17 -12.33
N VAL A 622 2.02 40.27 -11.68
CA VAL A 622 2.10 38.84 -11.99
C VAL A 622 2.31 38.03 -10.73
N VAL A 623 1.71 36.84 -10.67
CA VAL A 623 1.99 35.82 -9.65
C VAL A 623 2.88 34.74 -10.27
N ILE A 624 3.99 34.42 -9.61
CA ILE A 624 4.83 33.26 -9.95
C ILE A 624 4.68 32.24 -8.82
N ALA A 625 4.29 31.02 -9.16
CA ALA A 625 4.15 29.95 -8.18
C ALA A 625 5.02 28.75 -8.55
N ALA A 626 5.47 28.00 -7.55
CA ALA A 626 6.28 26.82 -7.78
C ALA A 626 5.94 25.70 -6.79
N ALA A 627 5.94 24.46 -7.27
CA ALA A 627 5.79 23.25 -6.45
C ALA A 627 6.83 22.20 -6.88
N GLY A 628 7.74 21.87 -5.97
CA GLY A 628 8.86 20.93 -6.16
C GLY A 628 10.22 21.63 -6.20
N THR A 629 11.28 20.86 -6.12
CA THR A 629 12.67 21.35 -5.97
C THR A 629 13.15 22.15 -7.19
N GLU A 630 13.11 21.54 -8.39
CA GLU A 630 13.52 22.19 -9.63
C GLU A 630 12.60 23.36 -10.03
N PRO A 631 11.26 23.22 -9.92
CA PRO A 631 10.34 24.33 -10.14
C PRO A 631 10.63 25.56 -9.27
N ASN A 632 10.94 25.37 -7.99
CA ASN A 632 11.33 26.47 -7.10
C ASN A 632 12.64 27.15 -7.55
N LEU A 633 13.64 26.36 -7.89
CA LEU A 633 14.92 26.86 -8.37
C LEU A 633 14.75 27.73 -9.63
N GLU A 634 14.02 27.22 -10.61
CA GLU A 634 13.83 27.92 -11.88
C GLU A 634 12.92 29.14 -11.77
N ALA A 635 11.87 29.07 -10.94
CA ALA A 635 11.03 30.24 -10.65
C ALA A 635 11.82 31.38 -9.99
N LEU A 636 12.62 31.06 -8.97
CA LEU A 636 13.49 32.05 -8.31
C LEU A 636 14.52 32.65 -9.27
N ALA A 637 15.13 31.84 -10.12
CA ALA A 637 16.06 32.31 -11.12
C ALA A 637 15.38 33.18 -12.17
N GLY A 638 14.16 32.82 -12.61
CA GLY A 638 13.30 33.63 -13.48
C GLY A 638 12.97 35.00 -12.87
N ILE A 639 12.59 35.01 -11.57
CA ILE A 639 12.35 36.26 -10.82
C ILE A 639 13.60 37.17 -10.83
N SER A 640 14.80 36.60 -10.61
CA SER A 640 16.08 37.38 -10.70
C SER A 640 16.26 38.00 -12.07
N ILE A 641 15.97 37.30 -13.16
CA ILE A 641 16.06 37.81 -14.53
C ILE A 641 15.06 38.94 -14.76
N LEU A 642 13.80 38.74 -14.33
CA LEU A 642 12.73 39.75 -14.44
C LEU A 642 13.07 41.01 -13.66
N HIS A 643 13.52 40.87 -12.43
CA HIS A 643 13.88 42.02 -11.59
C HIS A 643 15.04 42.87 -12.18
N LYS A 644 16.02 42.23 -12.78
CA LYS A 644 17.13 42.93 -13.46
C LYS A 644 16.66 43.69 -14.71
N GLN A 645 15.69 43.16 -15.43
CA GLN A 645 15.17 43.77 -16.68
C GLN A 645 14.03 44.77 -16.44
N PHE A 646 13.14 44.47 -15.48
CA PHE A 646 11.93 45.21 -15.16
C PHE A 646 11.84 45.47 -13.67
N PRO A 647 12.69 46.38 -13.09
CA PRO A 647 12.77 46.58 -11.64
C PRO A 647 11.47 47.10 -11.01
N GLU A 648 10.56 47.66 -11.81
CA GLU A 648 9.24 48.12 -11.37
C GLU A 648 8.17 47.06 -11.35
N LEU A 649 8.44 45.87 -11.90
CA LEU A 649 7.46 44.79 -11.97
C LEU A 649 7.13 44.22 -10.58
N LYS A 650 5.86 44.26 -10.22
CA LYS A 650 5.36 43.72 -8.94
C LYS A 650 5.09 42.24 -9.06
N ILE A 651 5.98 41.44 -8.51
CA ILE A 651 5.90 39.99 -8.51
C ILE A 651 5.52 39.48 -7.12
N ARG A 652 4.50 38.62 -7.04
CA ARG A 652 4.22 37.78 -5.87
C ARG A 652 4.78 36.39 -6.15
N PHE A 653 5.65 35.90 -5.27
CA PHE A 653 6.14 34.51 -5.37
C PHE A 653 5.51 33.60 -4.32
N ILE A 654 5.03 32.46 -4.75
CA ILE A 654 4.34 31.46 -3.90
C ILE A 654 5.07 30.13 -4.01
N ASN A 655 5.52 29.59 -2.87
CA ASN A 655 5.95 28.19 -2.80
C ASN A 655 4.79 27.34 -2.30
N VAL A 656 4.50 26.24 -3.01
CA VAL A 656 3.44 25.28 -2.69
C VAL A 656 4.07 23.93 -2.34
N VAL A 657 3.79 23.42 -1.15
CA VAL A 657 4.31 22.14 -0.64
C VAL A 657 3.25 21.06 -0.63
N ASP A 658 2.03 21.29 -0.11
CA ASP A 658 0.88 20.38 -0.27
C ASP A 658 0.04 20.85 -1.46
N ILE A 659 0.27 20.24 -2.62
CA ILE A 659 -0.38 20.69 -3.87
C ILE A 659 -1.91 20.51 -3.82
N LEU A 660 -2.41 19.51 -3.08
CA LEU A 660 -3.85 19.24 -2.97
C LEU A 660 -4.57 20.30 -2.11
N LYS A 661 -3.83 21.09 -1.32
CA LYS A 661 -4.37 22.22 -0.55
C LYS A 661 -4.96 23.34 -1.44
N LEU A 662 -4.52 23.42 -2.68
CA LEU A 662 -5.05 24.39 -3.65
C LEU A 662 -6.44 24.03 -4.20
N ARG A 663 -6.96 22.84 -3.90
CA ARG A 663 -8.29 22.39 -4.33
C ARG A 663 -9.40 23.25 -3.74
N SER A 664 -10.55 23.25 -4.41
CA SER A 664 -11.77 23.86 -3.88
C SER A 664 -12.30 23.06 -2.67
N PRO A 665 -12.88 23.73 -1.65
CA PRO A 665 -13.55 23.05 -0.54
C PRO A 665 -14.69 22.12 -0.95
N LYS A 666 -15.18 22.25 -2.19
CA LYS A 666 -16.17 21.32 -2.77
C LYS A 666 -15.55 19.92 -3.02
N VAL A 667 -14.26 19.87 -3.27
CA VAL A 667 -13.49 18.64 -3.56
C VAL A 667 -12.72 18.17 -2.34
N ASP A 668 -11.98 19.07 -1.69
CA ASP A 668 -11.21 18.82 -0.48
C ASP A 668 -11.63 19.79 0.63
N PRO A 669 -12.21 19.32 1.76
CA PRO A 669 -12.59 20.19 2.87
C PRO A 669 -11.46 21.06 3.45
N ARG A 670 -10.19 20.67 3.22
CA ARG A 670 -8.99 21.44 3.60
C ARG A 670 -8.61 22.51 2.57
N GLY A 671 -9.25 22.46 1.40
CA GLY A 671 -8.91 23.29 0.26
C GLY A 671 -9.24 24.77 0.49
N LEU A 672 -8.74 25.61 -0.39
CA LEU A 672 -8.94 27.06 -0.34
C LEU A 672 -10.31 27.44 -0.86
N SER A 673 -11.03 28.29 -0.12
CA SER A 673 -12.19 28.98 -0.65
C SER A 673 -11.82 29.84 -1.86
N ASP A 674 -12.78 30.22 -2.69
CA ASP A 674 -12.51 31.10 -3.83
C ASP A 674 -11.92 32.46 -3.40
N GLU A 675 -12.36 32.99 -2.23
CA GLU A 675 -11.81 34.22 -1.66
C GLU A 675 -10.34 34.06 -1.24
N GLU A 676 -9.98 32.96 -0.60
CA GLU A 676 -8.58 32.68 -0.20
C GLU A 676 -7.72 32.42 -1.44
N PHE A 677 -8.25 31.73 -2.42
CA PHE A 677 -7.54 31.46 -3.67
C PHE A 677 -7.28 32.76 -4.47
N ASP A 678 -8.29 33.66 -4.55
CA ASP A 678 -8.14 34.96 -5.21
C ASP A 678 -7.17 35.89 -4.45
N LYS A 679 -7.12 35.82 -3.11
CA LYS A 679 -6.10 36.56 -2.35
C LYS A 679 -4.69 36.08 -2.67
N LEU A 680 -4.53 34.81 -2.96
CA LEU A 680 -3.24 34.18 -3.26
C LEU A 680 -2.84 34.39 -4.73
N PHE A 681 -3.71 34.01 -5.67
CA PHE A 681 -3.45 33.97 -7.11
C PHE A 681 -4.07 35.14 -7.88
N THR A 682 -4.80 36.05 -7.22
CA THR A 682 -5.65 37.09 -7.81
C THR A 682 -6.81 36.55 -8.65
N ALA A 683 -7.74 37.40 -9.05
CA ALA A 683 -8.87 36.97 -9.88
C ALA A 683 -8.62 37.13 -11.39
N ASP A 684 -7.60 37.91 -11.80
CA ASP A 684 -7.42 38.31 -13.20
C ASP A 684 -5.96 38.50 -13.66
N LYS A 685 -5.01 38.64 -12.71
CA LYS A 685 -3.60 38.85 -13.09
C LYS A 685 -2.98 37.60 -13.64
N PRO A 686 -1.96 37.71 -14.50
CA PRO A 686 -1.25 36.54 -14.99
C PRO A 686 -0.66 35.70 -13.85
N VAL A 687 -0.77 34.40 -13.95
CA VAL A 687 -0.12 33.42 -13.09
C VAL A 687 0.84 32.59 -13.93
N VAL A 688 2.10 32.51 -13.55
CA VAL A 688 3.08 31.56 -14.09
C VAL A 688 3.32 30.48 -13.06
N PHE A 689 2.91 29.25 -13.34
CA PHE A 689 2.99 28.15 -12.38
C PHE A 689 4.02 27.10 -12.84
N CYS A 690 5.11 26.97 -12.09
CA CYS A 690 6.15 25.97 -12.28
C CYS A 690 5.82 24.72 -11.47
N PHE A 691 5.65 23.59 -12.12
CA PHE A 691 5.17 22.35 -11.49
C PHE A 691 6.06 21.15 -11.81
N HIS A 692 6.28 20.30 -10.83
CA HIS A 692 7.10 19.10 -10.96
C HIS A 692 6.46 18.05 -11.89
N GLY A 693 5.15 17.88 -11.82
CA GLY A 693 4.41 16.85 -12.57
C GLY A 693 3.82 17.37 -13.90
N TYR A 694 2.86 16.62 -14.43
CA TYR A 694 2.17 16.99 -15.67
C TYR A 694 1.29 18.23 -15.51
N GLU A 695 1.33 19.12 -16.47
CA GLU A 695 0.57 20.40 -16.51
C GLU A 695 -0.94 20.22 -16.31
N GLY A 696 -1.51 19.07 -16.71
CA GLY A 696 -2.94 18.78 -16.60
C GLY A 696 -3.46 18.88 -15.17
N MET A 697 -2.68 18.51 -14.19
CA MET A 697 -3.05 18.59 -12.77
C MET A 697 -3.26 20.05 -12.33
N ILE A 698 -2.39 20.96 -12.76
CA ILE A 698 -2.54 22.39 -12.42
C ILE A 698 -3.73 23.00 -13.16
N ARG A 699 -3.97 22.63 -14.43
CA ARG A 699 -5.17 23.07 -15.17
C ARG A 699 -6.44 22.70 -14.42
N ASP A 700 -6.52 21.48 -13.88
CA ASP A 700 -7.67 21.01 -13.10
C ASP A 700 -7.86 21.82 -11.81
N LEU A 701 -6.79 22.15 -11.09
CA LEU A 701 -6.86 22.98 -9.88
C LEU A 701 -7.39 24.41 -10.15
N PHE A 702 -7.15 24.96 -11.33
CA PHE A 702 -7.61 26.30 -11.73
C PHE A 702 -8.96 26.30 -12.48
N PHE A 703 -9.47 25.14 -12.93
CA PHE A 703 -10.63 25.06 -13.80
C PHE A 703 -11.90 25.71 -13.22
N ASP A 704 -12.16 25.47 -11.94
CA ASP A 704 -13.32 26.05 -11.21
C ASP A 704 -13.03 27.38 -10.53
N ARG A 705 -11.85 27.99 -10.73
CA ARG A 705 -11.43 29.26 -10.11
C ARG A 705 -11.78 30.46 -11.01
N HIS A 706 -11.72 31.65 -10.43
CA HIS A 706 -12.00 32.88 -11.18
C HIS A 706 -10.89 33.20 -12.18
N ASN A 707 -9.64 32.95 -11.79
CA ASN A 707 -8.49 33.29 -12.64
C ASN A 707 -8.19 32.16 -13.64
N HIS A 708 -8.35 32.45 -14.93
CA HIS A 708 -7.99 31.56 -16.05
C HIS A 708 -6.77 32.07 -16.85
N ASN A 709 -6.13 33.15 -16.41
CA ASN A 709 -4.92 33.68 -17.03
C ASN A 709 -3.69 32.99 -16.44
N VAL A 710 -3.54 31.70 -16.75
CA VAL A 710 -2.55 30.82 -16.13
C VAL A 710 -1.64 30.23 -17.20
N HIS A 711 -0.34 30.46 -17.07
CA HIS A 711 0.75 29.86 -17.86
C HIS A 711 1.38 28.76 -17.02
N ILE A 712 1.29 27.54 -17.48
CA ILE A 712 1.74 26.38 -16.71
C ILE A 712 2.99 25.79 -17.34
N HIS A 713 4.03 25.62 -16.53
CA HIS A 713 5.28 24.96 -16.89
C HIS A 713 5.41 23.69 -16.05
N GLY A 714 5.22 22.54 -16.66
CA GLY A 714 5.28 21.24 -16.04
C GLY A 714 6.08 20.24 -16.87
N TYR A 715 6.24 19.03 -16.37
CA TYR A 715 6.91 17.98 -17.13
C TYR A 715 6.15 17.68 -18.44
N ARG A 716 6.91 17.52 -19.52
CA ARG A 716 6.44 17.10 -20.85
C ARG A 716 7.22 15.88 -21.29
N GLU A 717 6.60 14.99 -22.06
CA GLU A 717 7.22 13.78 -22.60
C GLU A 717 8.25 14.08 -23.71
N ASN A 718 9.08 15.09 -23.51
CA ASN A 718 10.16 15.48 -24.40
C ASN A 718 11.54 15.09 -23.86
N GLY A 719 11.57 14.37 -22.71
CA GLY A 719 12.83 13.99 -22.07
C GLY A 719 13.67 13.03 -22.89
N ASP A 720 14.98 13.20 -22.81
CA ASP A 720 15.98 12.37 -23.48
C ASP A 720 17.27 12.32 -22.63
N ILE A 721 18.34 11.75 -23.16
CA ILE A 721 19.69 11.87 -22.58
C ILE A 721 20.20 13.26 -22.90
N THR A 722 20.46 14.06 -21.89
CA THR A 722 20.87 15.45 -22.03
C THR A 722 21.60 15.95 -20.77
N THR A 723 21.59 17.26 -20.48
CA THR A 723 22.15 17.85 -19.26
C THR A 723 21.07 18.17 -18.24
N PRO A 724 21.40 18.34 -16.93
CA PRO A 724 20.42 18.61 -15.89
C PRO A 724 19.54 19.84 -16.14
N PHE A 725 20.08 20.90 -16.73
CA PHE A 725 19.29 22.09 -17.04
C PHE A 725 18.44 21.89 -18.32
N ASP A 726 19.00 21.22 -19.32
CA ASP A 726 18.27 20.99 -20.57
C ASP A 726 17.00 20.14 -20.37
N MET A 727 16.97 19.23 -19.37
CA MET A 727 15.74 18.55 -18.97
C MET A 727 14.59 19.50 -18.65
N ARG A 728 14.89 20.67 -18.07
CA ARG A 728 13.91 21.72 -17.78
C ARG A 728 13.56 22.51 -19.03
N VAL A 729 14.56 22.79 -19.88
CA VAL A 729 14.38 23.47 -21.16
C VAL A 729 13.45 22.66 -22.08
N LEU A 730 13.65 21.34 -22.19
CA LEU A 730 12.79 20.43 -22.96
C LEU A 730 11.31 20.45 -22.51
N SER A 731 11.08 20.79 -21.24
CA SER A 731 9.74 20.95 -20.67
C SER A 731 9.27 22.41 -20.60
N GLU A 732 10.06 23.37 -21.12
CA GLU A 732 9.84 24.82 -21.00
C GLU A 732 9.65 25.29 -19.54
N MET A 733 10.17 24.53 -18.57
CA MET A 733 10.06 24.80 -17.12
C MET A 733 11.34 25.51 -16.58
N ASP A 734 12.19 25.97 -17.46
CA ASP A 734 13.41 26.66 -17.11
C ASP A 734 13.19 28.16 -16.91
N ARG A 735 14.17 28.82 -16.27
CA ARG A 735 14.16 30.24 -15.91
C ARG A 735 13.95 31.21 -17.06
N PHE A 736 14.37 30.84 -18.27
CA PHE A 736 14.25 31.72 -19.45
C PHE A 736 12.82 31.71 -19.97
N HIS A 737 12.18 30.55 -20.07
CA HIS A 737 10.78 30.44 -20.45
C HIS A 737 9.87 31.06 -19.38
N VAL A 738 10.12 30.81 -18.11
CA VAL A 738 9.37 31.40 -16.98
C VAL A 738 9.42 32.94 -17.01
N ALA A 739 10.64 33.52 -17.18
CA ALA A 739 10.81 34.97 -17.25
C ALA A 739 10.16 35.56 -18.52
N LYS A 740 10.31 34.90 -19.68
CA LYS A 740 9.69 35.28 -20.93
C LYS A 740 8.17 35.35 -20.82
N ASP A 741 7.53 34.28 -20.34
CA ASP A 741 6.08 34.19 -20.27
C ASP A 741 5.50 35.20 -19.26
N ALA A 742 6.14 35.39 -18.11
CA ALA A 742 5.75 36.42 -17.15
C ALA A 742 5.83 37.85 -17.75
N ALA A 743 6.90 38.18 -18.48
CA ALA A 743 7.07 39.51 -19.11
C ALA A 743 6.05 39.71 -20.24
N VAL A 744 5.85 38.71 -21.10
CA VAL A 744 4.88 38.79 -22.22
C VAL A 744 3.46 38.92 -21.69
N ALA A 745 3.10 38.19 -20.66
CA ALA A 745 1.76 38.25 -20.06
C ALA A 745 1.43 39.61 -19.46
N VAL A 746 2.44 40.34 -18.92
CA VAL A 746 2.24 41.69 -18.35
C VAL A 746 2.35 42.79 -19.39
N TYR A 747 3.36 42.78 -20.23
CA TYR A 747 3.75 43.88 -21.10
C TYR A 747 3.34 43.72 -22.56
N GLY A 748 2.89 42.51 -22.98
CA GLY A 748 2.52 42.19 -24.36
C GLY A 748 3.68 42.46 -25.33
N ASP A 749 3.39 43.15 -26.44
CA ASP A 749 4.36 43.48 -27.50
C ASP A 749 5.57 44.28 -27.00
N LYS A 750 5.48 44.98 -25.88
CA LYS A 750 6.61 45.74 -25.28
C LYS A 750 7.68 44.79 -24.71
N ALA A 751 7.38 43.54 -24.47
CA ALA A 751 8.33 42.52 -24.03
C ALA A 751 8.99 41.75 -25.19
N SER A 752 8.67 42.06 -26.46
CA SER A 752 9.12 41.28 -27.64
C SER A 752 10.65 41.18 -27.78
N GLU A 753 11.38 42.27 -27.51
CA GLU A 753 12.86 42.30 -27.53
C GLU A 753 13.43 41.40 -26.41
N PHE A 754 12.83 41.47 -25.20
CA PHE A 754 13.23 40.64 -24.09
C PHE A 754 12.91 39.15 -24.36
N ALA A 755 11.75 38.85 -24.90
CA ALA A 755 11.33 37.50 -25.28
C ALA A 755 12.29 36.89 -26.31
N ALA A 756 12.64 37.65 -27.37
CA ALA A 756 13.62 37.20 -28.37
C ALA A 756 14.98 36.92 -27.77
N LYS A 757 15.43 37.72 -26.79
CA LYS A 757 16.70 37.50 -26.09
C LYS A 757 16.66 36.19 -25.23
N MET A 758 15.53 35.88 -24.60
CA MET A 758 15.39 34.61 -23.85
C MET A 758 15.47 33.43 -24.82
N ASP A 759 14.79 33.50 -25.98
CA ASP A 759 14.86 32.46 -27.00
C ASP A 759 16.28 32.27 -27.55
N GLU A 760 16.99 33.37 -27.83
CA GLU A 760 18.42 33.34 -28.24
C GLU A 760 19.31 32.66 -27.17
N THR A 761 19.02 32.88 -25.88
CA THR A 761 19.77 32.26 -24.78
C THR A 761 19.52 30.73 -24.73
N VAL A 762 18.31 30.30 -24.96
CA VAL A 762 17.95 28.87 -25.05
C VAL A 762 18.66 28.23 -26.24
N GLU A 763 18.65 28.86 -27.43
CA GLU A 763 19.36 28.36 -28.60
C GLU A 763 20.89 28.31 -28.39
N PHE A 764 21.44 29.29 -27.69
CA PHE A 764 22.83 29.25 -27.30
C PHE A 764 23.14 28.09 -26.37
N HIS A 765 22.26 27.83 -25.37
CA HIS A 765 22.36 26.68 -24.46
C HIS A 765 22.38 25.37 -25.23
N HIS A 766 21.42 25.17 -26.16
CA HIS A 766 21.39 23.98 -27.02
C HIS A 766 22.66 23.79 -27.84
N SER A 767 23.25 24.84 -28.32
CA SER A 767 24.53 24.79 -29.06
C SER A 767 25.68 24.42 -28.14
N TYR A 768 25.70 25.02 -26.94
CA TYR A 768 26.73 24.82 -25.94
C TYR A 768 26.77 23.37 -25.42
N ILE A 769 25.63 22.80 -25.06
CA ILE A 769 25.57 21.41 -24.55
C ILE A 769 25.96 20.39 -25.60
N ARG A 770 25.66 20.63 -26.89
CA ARG A 770 26.10 19.74 -27.99
C ARG A 770 27.63 19.77 -28.21
N GLU A 771 28.28 20.87 -27.89
CA GLU A 771 29.71 21.00 -28.01
C GLU A 771 30.48 20.54 -26.77
N HIS A 772 29.95 20.85 -25.57
CA HIS A 772 30.65 20.63 -24.30
C HIS A 772 30.11 19.48 -23.45
N GLY A 773 28.87 19.04 -23.64
CA GLY A 773 28.21 18.02 -22.81
C GLY A 773 27.88 18.51 -21.38
N GLU A 774 27.91 19.84 -21.17
CA GLU A 774 27.69 20.49 -19.87
C GLU A 774 26.74 21.68 -20.03
N ASP A 775 26.02 22.04 -18.95
CA ASP A 775 25.18 23.23 -18.91
C ASP A 775 26.03 24.52 -18.99
N ILE A 776 25.43 25.60 -19.51
CA ILE A 776 26.11 26.89 -19.59
C ILE A 776 26.50 27.40 -18.19
N PRO A 777 27.71 28.05 -18.06
CA PRO A 777 28.22 28.49 -16.76
C PRO A 777 27.31 29.45 -15.99
N GLU A 778 26.51 30.26 -16.69
CA GLU A 778 25.55 31.19 -16.07
C GLU A 778 24.45 30.45 -15.30
N VAL A 779 24.03 29.28 -15.79
CA VAL A 779 23.05 28.43 -15.11
C VAL A 779 23.68 27.69 -13.93
N VAL A 780 24.83 27.06 -14.14
CA VAL A 780 25.53 26.25 -13.12
C VAL A 780 25.97 27.10 -11.92
N ASN A 781 26.45 28.34 -12.17
CA ASN A 781 26.98 29.25 -11.15
C ASN A 781 25.93 30.22 -10.62
N TRP A 782 24.65 30.07 -10.98
CA TRP A 782 23.61 30.98 -10.52
C TRP A 782 23.46 30.93 -8.99
N GLN A 783 23.34 32.12 -8.38
CA GLN A 783 23.04 32.30 -6.96
C GLN A 783 21.95 33.35 -6.80
N TRP A 784 21.10 33.16 -5.77
CA TRP A 784 20.09 34.12 -5.44
C TRP A 784 20.69 35.47 -5.01
N GLU A 785 20.32 36.52 -5.69
CA GLU A 785 20.61 37.91 -5.29
C GLU A 785 19.30 38.52 -4.75
N ASN A 786 19.35 39.08 -3.54
CA ASN A 786 18.15 39.64 -2.92
C ASN A 786 17.57 40.79 -3.80
N VAL A 787 16.38 40.58 -4.32
CA VAL A 787 15.66 41.51 -5.20
C VAL A 787 15.11 42.75 -4.47
N ASN A 788 15.10 42.71 -3.14
CA ASN A 788 14.60 43.79 -2.28
C ASN A 788 15.71 44.69 -1.72
N LYS A 789 16.96 44.53 -2.17
CA LYS A 789 18.07 45.43 -1.91
C LYS A 789 18.26 46.38 -3.07
#